data_4ef2e9cc94ee92248ac733acb031f5e3
#
_entry.id   4ef2e9cc94ee92248ac733acb031f5e3
#
_cell.length_a   1.000
_cell.length_b   1.000
_cell.length_c   1.000
_cell.angle_alpha   90.00
_cell.angle_beta   90.00
_cell.angle_gamma   90.00
#
_symmetry.space_group_name_H-M   'P 1'
#
loop_
_entity.id
_entity.type
_entity.pdbx_description
1 polymer ?
#
loop_
_entity_poly.entity_id
_entity_poly.type
_entity_poly.pdbx_seq_one_letter_code
_entity_poly.pdbx_strand_id
1 'polypeptide(L)'
;MENDLGNTDDLELMPTGGGYMVRRDRLMNELIVKGRKAGIVLLYAPDGFGKTSVLLQYVQEVKSDPTRGPVRIIEADRAIGRELFMQLEVVADELKDKPHSLVAIDNVPNLEQRETEDLIDRIRSLRATGTGVFIACRPSNRLLIHGLGDSVKVNAQMLKVHAYEYSSWATAFSISTSLDFYRLTQGVPELVSALQTGMYGQGDVAGLLENEIVNVYGAALADLASLENNLLFTVACLMVLMGEGRIAELEACGVRLSMVDQSIFVRDYPIFGVDPSDRTFRCLGAKDNARLRLRKLVAEIRPELVSRAARILIKAGRCDLAMDLADAFLDRRVVLELAGQYGADLALTGHGGDICRAATAMINAEKQEQEPAPAEALGVYLAAVSVCNTKLARYMASGIERAGDQAARELDPATWKIAQALTIAFYGDNDLGLPANPVLQEQTSCEVLDMLSAHIEFKRHLTERAEDGNVLAKLKACKVYDCELDIAGILIQADHMLVELFDGSFAKPDERDDKMAQILEALDIRGLKAPSIWLRMVLAARRLLAGLPVTDDVAFGELDRFAVRVRDNQIQLFGLLLEGWQSLAEGRPVNAKFRAVQVLKLADESITYMRENALLLERVAYLRNTSLVSVREEAELLDISKTQVGGSEAWIVALHLAAAGRDSDLAAWMSMNRSGILDPSYRLFARLAMHCLGEPAVRIRKKLPVRELSRYSLRDDFEGESEHLFQAGEVEAVDTIGHIEMRMFGAFRAERDGFPITDKMWRRKKAATLAERLALGMDAMVDRETIAMELWPHAEFNAARNNLYSTVSRLRSALGPTPDGKSCVLIQNECIGLNGDYVKTDVRLFDQLSREILGNRMGARGPHLVELCLKVEQLYTGPLYVPTGCNPTFFTRMRHIMQSKYIDCMIRGANAALEENDLQSAIWLVESGLRQETAREDMVRCAMRVYGAAGRRRDVVELYSSHMHHLREQVQGVPEPETRRLYERLVEGRLKRVLVER
;
A
#
# COMPACT_ATOMS: atom_id res chain seq x y z
N MET A 1 -41.96 34.80 -11.13
CA MET A 1 -41.16 35.83 -11.82
C MET A 1 -40.34 35.11 -12.87
N GLU A 2 -41.08 34.65 -13.84
CA GLU A 2 -40.60 34.14 -15.12
C GLU A 2 -40.75 35.26 -16.15
N ASN A 3 -39.85 35.27 -17.11
CA ASN A 3 -39.73 36.16 -18.26
C ASN A 3 -38.79 37.35 -18.06
N ASP A 4 -37.53 37.06 -18.39
CA ASP A 4 -36.65 37.89 -19.22
C ASP A 4 -35.40 37.09 -19.58
N LEU A 5 -35.60 36.01 -20.36
CA LEU A 5 -34.54 35.38 -21.17
C LEU A 5 -34.54 36.13 -22.51
N GLY A 6 -33.70 37.14 -22.62
CA GLY A 6 -33.44 37.85 -23.85
C GLY A 6 -33.05 36.90 -24.97
N ASN A 7 -33.54 37.19 -26.11
CA ASN A 7 -33.39 36.48 -27.40
C ASN A 7 -31.94 36.09 -27.66
N THR A 8 -31.67 34.79 -27.86
CA THR A 8 -30.34 34.20 -28.14
C THR A 8 -29.87 34.46 -29.57
N ASP A 9 -30.58 35.20 -30.37
CA ASP A 9 -30.30 35.38 -31.83
C ASP A 9 -29.37 36.58 -32.14
N ASP A 10 -28.93 37.38 -31.18
CA ASP A 10 -28.15 38.63 -31.43
C ASP A 10 -26.64 38.49 -31.09
N LEU A 11 -26.09 37.30 -31.04
CA LEU A 11 -24.61 37.12 -30.90
C LEU A 11 -23.98 37.21 -32.31
N GLU A 12 -23.71 38.42 -32.79
CA GLU A 12 -22.91 38.60 -34.02
C GLU A 12 -21.45 38.08 -33.81
N LEU A 13 -21.17 36.93 -34.37
CA LEU A 13 -19.82 36.36 -34.51
C LEU A 13 -19.10 37.06 -35.66
N MET A 14 -18.02 37.77 -35.35
CA MET A 14 -17.21 38.43 -36.37
C MET A 14 -16.08 37.55 -36.89
N PRO A 15 -15.94 37.34 -38.21
CA PRO A 15 -14.83 36.59 -38.77
C PRO A 15 -13.52 37.43 -38.67
N THR A 16 -12.55 36.90 -37.92
CA THR A 16 -11.17 37.34 -37.98
C THR A 16 -10.34 36.20 -38.63
N GLY A 17 -9.31 36.51 -39.35
CA GLY A 17 -8.56 35.62 -40.27
C GLY A 17 -8.07 34.25 -39.76
N GLY A 18 -8.93 33.54 -39.00
CA GLY A 18 -8.69 32.18 -38.46
C GLY A 18 -9.53 31.81 -37.24
N GLY A 19 -10.39 32.68 -36.71
CA GLY A 19 -11.24 32.42 -35.56
C GLY A 19 -12.45 33.33 -35.43
N TYR A 20 -13.38 33.03 -34.58
CA TYR A 20 -14.55 33.83 -34.25
C TYR A 20 -14.29 34.62 -32.98
N MET A 21 -14.63 35.93 -32.98
CA MET A 21 -14.50 36.80 -31.81
C MET A 21 -15.87 37.06 -31.22
N VAL A 22 -16.08 36.75 -29.94
CA VAL A 22 -17.32 36.99 -29.23
C VAL A 22 -17.35 38.46 -28.80
N ARG A 23 -18.45 39.16 -29.11
CA ARG A 23 -18.66 40.53 -28.73
C ARG A 23 -18.84 40.68 -27.21
N ARG A 24 -18.21 41.67 -26.60
CA ARG A 24 -18.29 41.98 -25.16
C ARG A 24 -19.12 43.21 -24.92
N ASP A 25 -20.44 43.12 -25.16
CA ASP A 25 -21.35 44.27 -25.19
C ASP A 25 -21.28 45.18 -23.97
N ARG A 26 -21.22 44.63 -22.77
CA ARG A 26 -21.14 45.41 -21.55
C ARG A 26 -19.87 46.27 -21.50
N LEU A 27 -18.71 45.60 -21.79
CA LEU A 27 -17.43 46.30 -21.79
C LEU A 27 -17.38 47.36 -22.90
N MET A 28 -17.91 47.04 -24.07
CA MET A 28 -17.96 47.95 -25.21
C MET A 28 -18.85 49.17 -24.92
N ASN A 29 -20.06 48.96 -24.41
CA ASN A 29 -20.97 50.04 -24.04
C ASN A 29 -20.34 50.98 -22.99
N GLU A 30 -19.64 50.43 -22.01
CA GLU A 30 -18.94 51.20 -20.99
C GLU A 30 -17.79 52.02 -21.61
N LEU A 31 -16.98 51.40 -22.46
CA LEU A 31 -15.84 52.01 -23.11
C LEU A 31 -16.28 53.14 -24.07
N ILE A 32 -17.35 52.93 -24.86
CA ILE A 32 -17.86 53.92 -25.80
C ILE A 32 -18.36 55.16 -25.04
N VAL A 33 -19.12 54.98 -23.97
CA VAL A 33 -19.68 56.08 -23.20
C VAL A 33 -18.55 56.87 -22.47
N LYS A 34 -17.68 56.12 -21.75
CA LYS A 34 -16.61 56.75 -20.97
C LYS A 34 -15.50 57.29 -21.88
N GLY A 35 -15.14 56.59 -22.96
CA GLY A 35 -14.13 56.99 -23.92
C GLY A 35 -14.49 58.25 -24.71
N ARG A 36 -15.78 58.44 -25.07
CA ARG A 36 -16.29 59.66 -25.65
C ARG A 36 -16.05 60.89 -24.74
N LYS A 37 -16.25 60.71 -23.44
CA LYS A 37 -16.07 61.81 -22.46
C LYS A 37 -14.60 62.10 -22.18
N ALA A 38 -13.78 61.08 -21.99
CA ALA A 38 -12.38 61.24 -21.63
C ALA A 38 -11.45 61.55 -22.82
N GLY A 39 -11.81 61.09 -24.02
CA GLY A 39 -11.02 61.21 -25.24
C GLY A 39 -9.81 60.29 -25.35
N ILE A 40 -9.41 59.65 -24.25
CA ILE A 40 -8.32 58.64 -24.22
C ILE A 40 -8.83 57.41 -23.51
N VAL A 41 -8.64 56.24 -24.16
CA VAL A 41 -8.88 54.91 -23.55
C VAL A 41 -7.54 54.18 -23.50
N LEU A 42 -7.19 53.65 -22.33
CA LEU A 42 -5.96 52.94 -22.09
C LEU A 42 -6.24 51.53 -21.57
N LEU A 43 -5.92 50.53 -22.41
CA LEU A 43 -5.95 49.12 -21.98
C LEU A 43 -4.53 48.68 -21.56
N TYR A 44 -4.45 48.08 -20.37
CA TYR A 44 -3.16 47.47 -19.95
C TYR A 44 -3.38 46.12 -19.27
N ALA A 45 -2.79 45.12 -19.87
CA ALA A 45 -2.84 43.74 -19.37
C ALA A 45 -1.67 42.96 -19.95
N PRO A 46 -1.26 41.83 -19.34
CA PRO A 46 -0.34 40.90 -19.96
C PRO A 46 -0.87 40.33 -21.29
N ASP A 47 -0.04 39.69 -22.07
CA ASP A 47 -0.49 39.06 -23.30
C ASP A 47 -1.43 37.89 -22.95
N GLY A 48 -2.38 37.55 -23.83
CA GLY A 48 -3.43 36.57 -23.60
C GLY A 48 -4.71 37.11 -22.93
N PHE A 49 -4.76 38.40 -22.56
CA PHE A 49 -5.96 39.01 -21.99
C PHE A 49 -6.88 39.68 -23.02
N GLY A 50 -6.65 39.50 -24.31
CA GLY A 50 -7.54 39.94 -25.36
C GLY A 50 -7.53 41.46 -25.61
N LYS A 51 -6.42 42.14 -25.33
CA LYS A 51 -6.26 43.60 -25.57
C LYS A 51 -6.57 43.98 -27.03
N THR A 52 -5.90 43.30 -27.97
CA THR A 52 -6.08 43.50 -29.41
C THR A 52 -7.55 43.25 -29.84
N SER A 53 -8.16 42.18 -29.33
CA SER A 53 -9.54 41.85 -29.63
C SER A 53 -10.51 42.96 -29.19
N VAL A 54 -10.32 43.52 -27.98
CA VAL A 54 -11.13 44.62 -27.45
C VAL A 54 -10.90 45.93 -28.24
N LEU A 55 -9.64 46.18 -28.61
CA LEU A 55 -9.28 47.35 -29.44
C LEU A 55 -9.97 47.25 -30.83
N LEU A 56 -9.93 46.06 -31.47
CA LEU A 56 -10.56 45.87 -32.79
C LEU A 56 -12.08 45.98 -32.70
N GLN A 57 -12.72 45.42 -31.65
CA GLN A 57 -14.18 45.63 -31.42
C GLN A 57 -14.53 47.11 -31.25
N TYR A 58 -13.76 47.84 -30.43
CA TYR A 58 -13.98 49.30 -30.24
C TYR A 58 -13.82 50.07 -31.54
N VAL A 59 -12.78 49.77 -32.33
CA VAL A 59 -12.56 50.37 -33.66
C VAL A 59 -13.74 50.11 -34.59
N GLN A 60 -14.29 48.90 -34.59
CA GLN A 60 -15.44 48.56 -35.43
C GLN A 60 -16.71 49.27 -35.03
N GLU A 61 -16.98 49.37 -33.75
CA GLU A 61 -18.10 50.15 -33.26
C GLU A 61 -18.00 51.65 -33.64
N VAL A 62 -16.78 52.23 -33.54
CA VAL A 62 -16.55 53.61 -33.96
C VAL A 62 -16.70 53.78 -35.47
N LYS A 63 -16.26 52.84 -36.27
CA LYS A 63 -16.43 52.84 -37.75
C LYS A 63 -17.88 52.68 -38.17
N SER A 64 -18.73 52.02 -37.40
CA SER A 64 -20.15 51.85 -37.66
C SER A 64 -20.99 53.09 -37.33
N ASP A 65 -20.46 54.06 -36.58
CA ASP A 65 -21.10 55.31 -36.20
C ASP A 65 -20.88 56.34 -37.29
N PRO A 66 -21.91 56.75 -38.10
CA PRO A 66 -21.74 57.69 -39.18
C PRO A 66 -21.42 59.13 -38.73
N THR A 67 -21.49 59.40 -37.44
CA THR A 67 -21.14 60.71 -36.85
C THR A 67 -19.65 60.85 -36.55
N ARG A 68 -18.87 59.78 -36.78
CA ARG A 68 -17.44 59.69 -36.48
C ARG A 68 -16.58 60.01 -37.70
N GLY A 69 -15.39 60.52 -37.42
CA GLY A 69 -14.32 60.71 -38.39
C GLY A 69 -13.56 59.41 -38.71
N PRO A 70 -12.54 59.47 -39.56
CA PRO A 70 -11.73 58.33 -39.96
C PRO A 70 -11.00 57.68 -38.77
N VAL A 71 -10.76 56.37 -38.87
CA VAL A 71 -10.05 55.55 -37.85
C VAL A 71 -8.72 55.11 -38.44
N ARG A 72 -7.65 55.25 -37.68
CA ARG A 72 -6.30 54.77 -38.01
C ARG A 72 -5.82 53.82 -36.94
N ILE A 73 -5.20 52.70 -37.34
CA ILE A 73 -4.63 51.70 -36.45
C ILE A 73 -3.11 51.68 -36.67
N ILE A 74 -2.37 51.73 -35.59
CA ILE A 74 -0.90 51.65 -35.57
C ILE A 74 -0.54 50.39 -34.75
N GLU A 75 0.14 49.43 -35.34
CA GLU A 75 0.74 48.28 -34.66
C GLU A 75 2.13 48.67 -34.15
N ALA A 76 2.27 49.07 -32.94
CA ALA A 76 3.49 49.62 -32.37
C ALA A 76 4.60 48.56 -32.16
N ASP A 77 4.24 47.29 -32.07
CA ASP A 77 5.17 46.18 -31.88
C ASP A 77 6.12 45.99 -33.10
N ARG A 78 5.64 46.40 -34.30
CA ARG A 78 6.42 46.34 -35.54
C ARG A 78 7.24 47.63 -35.80
N ALA A 79 6.96 48.68 -35.09
CA ALA A 79 7.54 50.00 -35.23
C ALA A 79 8.48 50.29 -34.04
N ILE A 80 9.79 50.02 -34.21
CA ILE A 80 10.75 50.25 -33.12
C ILE A 80 11.07 51.77 -33.02
N GLY A 81 10.81 52.37 -31.83
CA GLY A 81 11.27 53.74 -31.50
C GLY A 81 10.85 54.80 -32.49
N ARG A 82 11.77 55.34 -33.27
CA ARG A 82 11.55 56.42 -34.26
C ARG A 82 10.42 56.15 -35.26
N GLU A 83 10.19 54.91 -35.61
CA GLU A 83 9.18 54.55 -36.61
C GLU A 83 7.77 54.74 -36.05
N LEU A 84 7.53 54.42 -34.81
CA LEU A 84 6.25 54.72 -34.13
C LEU A 84 5.97 56.22 -34.10
N PHE A 85 6.96 57.03 -33.77
CA PHE A 85 6.84 58.50 -33.73
C PHE A 85 6.59 59.10 -35.11
N MET A 86 7.28 58.63 -36.18
CA MET A 86 7.01 59.06 -37.57
C MET A 86 5.60 58.70 -38.02
N GLN A 87 5.12 57.48 -37.69
CA GLN A 87 3.75 57.06 -38.02
C GLN A 87 2.72 57.94 -37.30
N LEU A 88 2.97 58.29 -36.05
CA LEU A 88 2.08 59.22 -35.29
C LEU A 88 2.06 60.61 -35.88
N GLU A 89 3.17 61.14 -36.37
CA GLU A 89 3.25 62.45 -37.06
C GLU A 89 2.44 62.45 -38.36
N VAL A 90 2.61 61.46 -39.18
CA VAL A 90 1.90 61.29 -40.45
C VAL A 90 0.38 61.20 -40.17
N VAL A 91 -0.02 60.38 -39.17
CA VAL A 91 -1.44 60.22 -38.79
C VAL A 91 -1.97 61.51 -38.18
N ALA A 92 -1.22 62.24 -37.36
CA ALA A 92 -1.64 63.51 -36.79
C ALA A 92 -1.89 64.58 -37.90
N ASP A 93 -1.02 64.69 -38.90
CA ASP A 93 -1.22 65.61 -40.01
C ASP A 93 -2.40 65.18 -40.89
N GLU A 94 -2.64 63.91 -41.11
CA GLU A 94 -3.79 63.38 -41.86
C GLU A 94 -5.12 63.68 -41.19
N LEU A 95 -5.16 63.72 -39.88
CA LEU A 95 -6.38 63.85 -39.05
C LEU A 95 -6.63 65.28 -38.57
N LYS A 96 -5.74 66.23 -38.81
CA LYS A 96 -5.77 67.59 -38.29
C LYS A 96 -7.07 68.35 -38.49
N ASP A 97 -7.71 68.18 -39.65
CA ASP A 97 -8.93 68.83 -40.04
C ASP A 97 -10.18 67.92 -39.95
N LYS A 98 -10.07 66.80 -39.32
CA LYS A 98 -11.13 65.75 -39.23
C LYS A 98 -11.52 65.49 -37.77
N PRO A 99 -12.49 66.30 -37.23
CA PRO A 99 -12.93 66.15 -35.87
C PRO A 99 -13.60 64.79 -35.64
N HIS A 100 -13.55 64.31 -34.43
CA HIS A 100 -14.10 62.99 -34.01
C HIS A 100 -13.44 61.76 -34.63
N SER A 101 -12.20 61.90 -35.20
CA SER A 101 -11.35 60.81 -35.62
C SER A 101 -10.89 59.96 -34.45
N LEU A 102 -10.39 58.72 -34.77
CA LEU A 102 -9.82 57.82 -33.75
C LEU A 102 -8.45 57.31 -34.21
N VAL A 103 -7.48 57.37 -33.31
CA VAL A 103 -6.17 56.70 -33.47
C VAL A 103 -6.12 55.55 -32.46
N ALA A 104 -5.99 54.33 -32.96
CA ALA A 104 -5.82 53.13 -32.13
C ALA A 104 -4.36 52.65 -32.23
N ILE A 105 -3.69 52.56 -31.09
CA ILE A 105 -2.26 52.13 -31.01
C ILE A 105 -2.25 50.84 -30.24
N ASP A 106 -1.92 49.74 -30.91
CA ASP A 106 -1.83 48.41 -30.30
C ASP A 106 -0.39 48.05 -29.93
N ASN A 107 -0.20 47.24 -28.88
CA ASN A 107 1.05 46.67 -28.44
C ASN A 107 2.19 47.67 -28.24
N VAL A 108 1.93 48.80 -27.56
CA VAL A 108 2.96 49.79 -27.24
C VAL A 108 4.08 49.12 -26.42
N PRO A 109 5.33 49.10 -26.94
CA PRO A 109 6.46 48.50 -26.25
C PRO A 109 6.88 49.29 -25.01
N ASN A 110 7.72 48.69 -24.16
CA ASN A 110 8.36 49.44 -23.08
C ASN A 110 9.40 50.42 -23.70
N LEU A 111 9.09 51.67 -23.62
CA LEU A 111 9.92 52.77 -24.10
C LEU A 111 10.80 53.34 -22.96
N GLU A 112 11.93 53.94 -23.35
CA GLU A 112 12.72 54.72 -22.39
C GLU A 112 11.92 55.94 -21.84
N GLN A 113 12.36 56.49 -20.71
CA GLN A 113 11.61 57.55 -20.02
C GLN A 113 11.35 58.75 -20.96
N ARG A 114 12.34 59.21 -21.70
CA ARG A 114 12.21 60.37 -22.65
C ARG A 114 11.24 60.03 -23.78
N GLU A 115 11.34 58.83 -24.34
CA GLU A 115 10.45 58.39 -25.40
C GLU A 115 9.00 58.26 -24.89
N THR A 116 8.82 57.78 -23.65
CA THR A 116 7.50 57.70 -23.03
C THR A 116 6.90 59.10 -22.81
N GLU A 117 7.69 60.05 -22.33
CA GLU A 117 7.27 61.47 -22.17
C GLU A 117 6.87 62.08 -23.53
N ASP A 118 7.66 61.89 -24.57
CA ASP A 118 7.36 62.37 -25.94
C ASP A 118 6.07 61.73 -26.50
N LEU A 119 5.87 60.38 -26.25
CA LEU A 119 4.66 59.69 -26.64
C LEU A 119 3.42 60.28 -25.91
N ILE A 120 3.51 60.56 -24.61
CA ILE A 120 2.43 61.14 -23.81
C ILE A 120 2.07 62.53 -24.36
N ASP A 121 3.06 63.35 -24.70
CA ASP A 121 2.79 64.71 -25.19
C ASP A 121 2.15 64.69 -26.59
N ARG A 122 2.52 63.78 -27.45
CA ARG A 122 1.91 63.56 -28.78
C ARG A 122 0.45 63.05 -28.63
N ILE A 123 0.18 62.14 -27.73
CA ILE A 123 -1.18 61.67 -27.41
C ILE A 123 -2.04 62.83 -26.90
N ARG A 124 -1.52 63.67 -26.05
CA ARG A 124 -2.23 64.89 -25.54
C ARG A 124 -2.49 65.89 -26.68
N SER A 125 -1.55 66.06 -27.59
CA SER A 125 -1.69 66.90 -28.76
C SER A 125 -2.80 66.41 -29.70
N LEU A 126 -2.86 65.10 -29.98
CA LEU A 126 -3.96 64.47 -30.72
C LEU A 126 -5.31 64.67 -30.03
N ARG A 127 -5.38 64.54 -28.73
CA ARG A 127 -6.61 64.80 -27.97
C ARG A 127 -7.07 66.27 -28.08
N ALA A 128 -6.12 67.20 -28.04
CA ALA A 128 -6.41 68.64 -28.15
C ALA A 128 -7.02 69.03 -29.52
N THR A 129 -6.77 68.28 -30.59
CA THR A 129 -7.42 68.46 -31.91
C THR A 129 -8.78 67.76 -32.01
N GLY A 130 -9.29 67.19 -30.95
CA GLY A 130 -10.56 66.46 -30.93
C GLY A 130 -10.52 65.01 -31.44
N THR A 131 -9.32 64.46 -31.65
CA THR A 131 -9.09 63.07 -32.02
C THR A 131 -9.11 62.19 -30.78
N GLY A 132 -9.90 61.12 -30.79
CA GLY A 132 -9.90 60.08 -29.76
C GLY A 132 -8.68 59.24 -29.89
N VAL A 133 -8.11 58.80 -28.76
CA VAL A 133 -6.95 57.89 -28.76
C VAL A 133 -7.27 56.63 -27.96
N PHE A 134 -7.03 55.49 -28.55
CA PHE A 134 -7.17 54.17 -27.90
C PHE A 134 -5.80 53.48 -27.90
N ILE A 135 -5.31 53.11 -26.72
CA ILE A 135 -3.98 52.57 -26.54
C ILE A 135 -4.04 51.21 -25.85
N ALA A 136 -3.30 50.24 -26.34
CA ALA A 136 -3.08 48.96 -25.67
C ALA A 136 -1.59 48.76 -25.35
N CYS A 137 -1.29 48.45 -24.10
CA CYS A 137 0.09 48.22 -23.64
C CYS A 137 0.15 47.11 -22.57
N ARG A 138 1.36 46.78 -22.14
CA ARG A 138 1.60 45.87 -21.01
C ARG A 138 1.60 46.62 -19.69
N PRO A 139 1.30 45.96 -18.52
CA PRO A 139 1.34 46.59 -17.21
C PRO A 139 2.72 47.15 -16.81
N SER A 140 3.81 46.66 -17.42
CA SER A 140 5.16 47.18 -17.20
C SER A 140 5.35 48.61 -17.69
N ASN A 141 4.53 49.08 -18.63
CA ASN A 141 4.54 50.48 -19.12
C ASN A 141 3.99 51.48 -18.07
N ARG A 142 4.52 51.43 -16.85
CA ARG A 142 3.99 52.24 -15.70
C ARG A 142 4.06 53.72 -15.94
N LEU A 143 5.10 54.23 -16.58
CA LEU A 143 5.25 55.65 -16.89
C LEU A 143 4.13 56.13 -17.82
N LEU A 144 3.81 55.37 -18.85
CA LEU A 144 2.71 55.69 -19.77
C LEU A 144 1.35 55.62 -19.04
N ILE A 145 1.14 54.54 -18.25
CA ILE A 145 -0.11 54.35 -17.49
C ILE A 145 -0.35 55.47 -16.47
N HIS A 146 0.68 55.91 -15.79
CA HIS A 146 0.58 57.03 -14.84
C HIS A 146 0.52 58.38 -15.52
N GLY A 147 1.28 58.57 -16.57
CA GLY A 147 1.35 59.84 -17.31
C GLY A 147 0.05 60.23 -18.03
N LEU A 148 -0.77 59.23 -18.38
CA LEU A 148 -2.12 59.43 -18.94
C LEU A 148 -3.21 59.43 -17.84
N GLY A 149 -3.10 60.36 -16.88
CA GLY A 149 -3.98 60.39 -15.69
C GLY A 149 -5.49 60.55 -16.00
N ASP A 150 -5.81 61.32 -17.05
CA ASP A 150 -7.19 61.64 -17.46
C ASP A 150 -7.83 60.59 -18.41
N SER A 151 -7.19 59.44 -18.61
CA SER A 151 -7.67 58.36 -19.48
C SER A 151 -8.68 57.45 -18.78
N VAL A 152 -9.54 56.78 -19.57
CA VAL A 152 -10.31 55.64 -19.13
C VAL A 152 -9.37 54.44 -19.08
N LYS A 153 -9.08 53.96 -17.89
CA LYS A 153 -8.14 52.85 -17.67
C LYS A 153 -8.87 51.53 -17.54
N VAL A 154 -8.51 50.55 -18.33
CA VAL A 154 -8.99 49.17 -18.27
C VAL A 154 -7.83 48.26 -17.99
N ASN A 155 -7.84 47.61 -16.87
CA ASN A 155 -6.79 46.68 -16.43
C ASN A 155 -7.09 45.21 -16.76
N ALA A 156 -6.18 44.33 -16.49
CA ALA A 156 -6.31 42.90 -16.75
C ALA A 156 -7.52 42.25 -16.05
N GLN A 157 -7.82 42.67 -14.82
CA GLN A 157 -8.96 42.12 -14.10
C GLN A 157 -10.29 42.47 -14.77
N MET A 158 -10.40 43.66 -15.35
CA MET A 158 -11.61 44.12 -16.09
C MET A 158 -11.73 43.40 -17.45
N LEU A 159 -10.64 42.91 -18.01
CA LEU A 159 -10.62 42.17 -19.26
C LEU A 159 -10.96 40.71 -19.09
N LYS A 160 -10.95 40.14 -17.88
CA LYS A 160 -11.40 38.78 -17.66
C LYS A 160 -12.85 38.56 -18.09
N VAL A 161 -13.13 37.37 -18.64
CA VAL A 161 -14.50 36.93 -18.91
C VAL A 161 -15.14 36.56 -17.58
N HIS A 162 -16.23 37.22 -17.22
CA HIS A 162 -16.93 36.94 -15.97
C HIS A 162 -17.82 35.70 -16.10
N ALA A 163 -18.16 35.06 -14.96
CA ALA A 163 -18.95 33.82 -14.96
C ALA A 163 -20.28 33.94 -15.73
N TYR A 164 -20.94 35.12 -15.66
CA TYR A 164 -22.18 35.34 -16.39
C TYR A 164 -21.98 35.59 -17.90
N GLU A 165 -20.84 36.14 -18.33
CA GLU A 165 -20.46 36.25 -19.74
C GLU A 165 -20.04 34.93 -20.32
N TYR A 166 -19.45 34.07 -19.47
CA TYR A 166 -18.97 32.75 -19.89
C TYR A 166 -20.08 31.87 -20.45
N SER A 167 -21.28 31.90 -19.89
CA SER A 167 -22.43 31.14 -20.43
C SER A 167 -22.76 31.55 -21.86
N SER A 168 -22.69 32.84 -22.17
CA SER A 168 -22.90 33.36 -23.52
C SER A 168 -21.79 32.92 -24.49
N TRP A 169 -20.55 32.98 -24.04
CA TRP A 169 -19.40 32.49 -24.81
C TRP A 169 -19.48 30.98 -25.03
N ALA A 170 -19.82 30.21 -24.01
CA ALA A 170 -19.94 28.74 -24.11
C ALA A 170 -21.03 28.35 -25.11
N THR A 171 -22.17 29.07 -25.11
CA THR A 171 -23.25 28.85 -26.07
C THR A 171 -22.82 29.19 -27.51
N ALA A 172 -22.16 30.35 -27.69
CA ALA A 172 -21.69 30.81 -29.01
C ALA A 172 -20.68 29.85 -29.62
N PHE A 173 -19.86 29.18 -28.81
CA PHE A 173 -18.83 28.23 -29.23
C PHE A 173 -19.19 26.80 -29.02
N SER A 174 -20.45 26.48 -28.70
CA SER A 174 -20.88 25.09 -28.41
C SER A 174 -20.05 24.36 -27.35
N ILE A 175 -19.51 25.12 -26.37
CA ILE A 175 -18.72 24.57 -25.28
C ILE A 175 -19.65 24.10 -24.16
N SER A 176 -19.28 23.03 -23.46
CA SER A 176 -19.99 22.61 -22.25
C SER A 176 -20.02 23.72 -21.21
N THR A 177 -21.20 24.05 -20.67
CA THR A 177 -21.41 25.09 -19.65
C THR A 177 -20.96 24.66 -18.25
N SER A 178 -20.09 23.65 -18.10
CA SER A 178 -19.67 23.18 -16.79
C SER A 178 -18.89 24.29 -16.07
N LEU A 179 -19.24 24.56 -14.81
CA LEU A 179 -18.50 25.45 -13.92
C LEU A 179 -17.02 25.08 -13.82
N ASP A 180 -16.67 23.83 -14.08
CA ASP A 180 -15.31 23.32 -14.02
C ASP A 180 -14.41 23.94 -15.08
N PHE A 181 -14.91 24.18 -16.29
CA PHE A 181 -14.14 24.85 -17.34
C PHE A 181 -13.87 26.33 -16.99
N TYR A 182 -14.84 27.03 -16.38
CA TYR A 182 -14.57 28.38 -15.90
C TYR A 182 -13.52 28.41 -14.79
N ARG A 183 -13.55 27.41 -13.91
CA ARG A 183 -12.51 27.24 -12.87
C ARG A 183 -11.13 26.98 -13.48
N LEU A 184 -11.04 26.21 -14.55
CA LEU A 184 -9.79 25.93 -15.26
C LEU A 184 -9.20 27.15 -15.98
N THR A 185 -10.04 28.04 -16.54
CA THR A 185 -9.59 29.22 -17.28
C THR A 185 -9.54 30.49 -16.44
N GLN A 186 -10.24 30.51 -15.32
CA GLN A 186 -10.47 31.72 -14.49
C GLN A 186 -10.89 32.98 -15.28
N GLY A 187 -11.49 32.76 -16.44
CA GLY A 187 -11.96 33.84 -17.32
C GLY A 187 -10.85 34.54 -18.09
N VAL A 188 -9.65 34.00 -18.20
CA VAL A 188 -8.59 34.52 -19.07
C VAL A 188 -8.98 34.29 -20.53
N PRO A 189 -9.15 35.36 -21.35
CA PRO A 189 -9.71 35.26 -22.70
C PRO A 189 -9.00 34.26 -23.61
N GLU A 190 -7.69 34.22 -23.59
CA GLU A 190 -6.88 33.28 -24.39
C GLU A 190 -7.15 31.82 -24.04
N LEU A 191 -7.29 31.53 -22.75
CA LEU A 191 -7.59 30.18 -22.29
C LEU A 191 -9.02 29.75 -22.65
N VAL A 192 -9.96 30.69 -22.64
CA VAL A 192 -11.34 30.45 -23.12
C VAL A 192 -11.34 30.18 -24.62
N SER A 193 -10.55 30.93 -25.39
CA SER A 193 -10.38 30.73 -26.84
C SER A 193 -9.71 29.40 -27.19
N ALA A 194 -8.68 29.00 -26.42
CA ALA A 194 -8.00 27.71 -26.59
C ALA A 194 -8.93 26.52 -26.40
N LEU A 195 -9.86 26.59 -25.44
CA LEU A 195 -10.89 25.55 -25.28
C LEU A 195 -11.76 25.39 -26.53
N GLN A 196 -12.16 26.49 -27.16
CA GLN A 196 -12.91 26.49 -28.41
C GLN A 196 -12.14 25.78 -29.54
N THR A 197 -10.88 26.16 -29.75
CA THR A 197 -10.04 25.59 -30.82
C THR A 197 -9.86 24.07 -30.65
N GLY A 198 -9.67 23.61 -29.41
CA GLY A 198 -9.53 22.19 -29.11
C GLY A 198 -10.81 21.37 -29.37
N MET A 199 -11.99 21.95 -29.11
CA MET A 199 -13.27 21.26 -29.30
C MET A 199 -13.66 21.11 -30.78
N TYR A 200 -13.32 22.08 -31.61
CA TYR A 200 -13.61 22.00 -33.05
C TYR A 200 -12.62 21.13 -33.85
N GLY A 201 -11.40 20.95 -33.34
CA GLY A 201 -10.29 20.28 -34.05
C GLY A 201 -10.17 18.77 -33.84
N GLN A 202 -11.04 18.09 -33.10
CA GLN A 202 -10.85 16.69 -32.67
C GLN A 202 -9.49 16.42 -32.01
N GLY A 203 -8.84 17.48 -31.48
CA GLY A 203 -7.53 17.38 -30.85
C GLY A 203 -7.59 17.20 -29.33
N ASP A 204 -6.43 16.97 -28.72
CA ASP A 204 -6.27 16.94 -27.26
C ASP A 204 -6.51 18.32 -26.65
N VAL A 205 -7.74 18.57 -26.20
CA VAL A 205 -8.18 19.84 -25.56
C VAL A 205 -7.33 20.15 -24.33
N ALA A 206 -6.92 19.11 -23.59
CA ALA A 206 -6.13 19.25 -22.37
C ALA A 206 -4.72 19.74 -22.72
N GLY A 207 -4.09 19.15 -23.72
CA GLY A 207 -2.74 19.54 -24.15
C GLY A 207 -2.68 20.95 -24.74
N LEU A 208 -3.73 21.38 -25.48
CA LEU A 208 -3.82 22.76 -25.98
C LEU A 208 -3.96 23.76 -24.84
N LEU A 209 -4.86 23.50 -23.88
CA LEU A 209 -5.05 24.35 -22.72
C LEU A 209 -3.77 24.46 -21.88
N GLU A 210 -3.06 23.34 -21.68
CA GLU A 210 -1.79 23.31 -20.96
C GLU A 210 -0.73 24.20 -21.63
N ASN A 211 -0.63 24.16 -22.96
CA ASN A 211 0.29 25.01 -23.70
C ASN A 211 -0.04 26.49 -23.51
N GLU A 212 -1.30 26.88 -23.66
CA GLU A 212 -1.70 28.27 -23.52
C GLU A 212 -1.57 28.79 -22.08
N ILE A 213 -1.80 27.96 -21.08
CA ILE A 213 -1.49 28.32 -19.68
C ILE A 213 -0.01 28.68 -19.54
N VAL A 214 0.88 27.86 -20.06
CA VAL A 214 2.35 28.13 -20.02
C VAL A 214 2.68 29.43 -20.72
N ASN A 215 2.08 29.69 -21.88
CA ASN A 215 2.29 30.91 -22.65
C ASN A 215 1.83 32.16 -21.89
N VAL A 216 0.63 32.15 -21.33
CA VAL A 216 0.07 33.30 -20.58
C VAL A 216 0.88 33.60 -19.31
N TYR A 217 1.32 32.56 -18.57
CA TYR A 217 2.20 32.75 -17.42
C TYR A 217 3.59 33.22 -17.84
N GLY A 218 4.14 32.65 -18.89
CA GLY A 218 5.43 33.05 -19.45
C GLY A 218 5.44 34.53 -19.83
N ALA A 219 4.38 35.01 -20.50
CA ALA A 219 4.21 36.40 -20.87
C ALA A 219 4.08 37.33 -19.63
N ALA A 220 3.30 36.92 -18.62
CA ALA A 220 3.18 37.68 -17.38
C ALA A 220 4.50 37.73 -16.58
N LEU A 221 5.25 36.62 -16.52
CA LEU A 221 6.57 36.62 -15.89
C LEU A 221 7.58 37.48 -16.65
N ALA A 222 7.59 37.44 -17.98
CA ALA A 222 8.46 38.26 -18.81
C ALA A 222 8.16 39.76 -18.63
N ASP A 223 6.86 40.13 -18.52
CA ASP A 223 6.45 41.51 -18.26
C ASP A 223 6.89 41.96 -16.86
N LEU A 224 6.71 41.12 -15.83
CA LEU A 224 7.17 41.41 -14.46
C LEU A 224 8.70 41.53 -14.37
N ALA A 225 9.44 40.70 -15.15
CA ALA A 225 10.90 40.76 -15.19
C ALA A 225 11.43 42.08 -15.79
N SER A 226 10.65 42.75 -16.65
CA SER A 226 11.00 44.02 -17.23
C SER A 226 10.83 45.22 -16.27
N LEU A 227 10.24 44.98 -15.10
CA LEU A 227 10.09 46.05 -14.07
C LEU A 227 11.43 46.23 -13.34
N GLU A 228 11.71 47.50 -12.99
CA GLU A 228 12.90 47.86 -12.19
C GLU A 228 12.88 47.18 -10.79
N ASN A 229 11.67 46.97 -10.26
CA ASN A 229 11.48 46.32 -8.98
C ASN A 229 11.41 44.77 -9.11
N ASN A 230 12.51 44.10 -8.82
CA ASN A 230 12.64 42.68 -8.87
C ASN A 230 11.79 41.93 -7.83
N LEU A 231 11.15 42.62 -6.87
CA LEU A 231 10.33 42.02 -5.83
C LEU A 231 9.10 41.30 -6.40
N LEU A 232 8.33 41.98 -7.25
CA LEU A 232 7.09 41.43 -7.82
C LEU A 232 7.38 40.22 -8.69
N PHE A 233 8.46 40.26 -9.47
CA PHE A 233 8.93 39.12 -10.27
C PHE A 233 9.34 37.95 -9.39
N THR A 234 10.12 38.18 -8.32
CA THR A 234 10.52 37.15 -7.36
C THR A 234 9.29 36.51 -6.70
N VAL A 235 8.30 37.29 -6.30
CA VAL A 235 7.05 36.80 -5.72
C VAL A 235 6.27 35.96 -6.73
N ALA A 236 6.12 36.44 -7.95
CA ALA A 236 5.44 35.69 -8.99
C ALA A 236 6.11 34.33 -9.27
N CYS A 237 7.44 34.29 -9.32
CA CYS A 237 8.19 33.04 -9.44
C CYS A 237 7.94 32.10 -8.27
N LEU A 238 7.95 32.58 -7.02
CA LEU A 238 7.64 31.77 -5.84
C LEU A 238 6.19 31.26 -5.87
N MET A 239 5.22 32.10 -6.24
CA MET A 239 3.82 31.68 -6.40
C MET A 239 3.67 30.56 -7.43
N VAL A 240 4.38 30.61 -8.55
CA VAL A 240 4.38 29.56 -9.57
C VAL A 240 4.99 28.26 -9.03
N LEU A 241 6.12 28.34 -8.32
CA LEU A 241 6.77 27.16 -7.73
C LEU A 241 5.88 26.49 -6.68
N MET A 242 5.24 27.27 -5.82
CA MET A 242 4.38 26.76 -4.75
C MET A 242 2.98 26.36 -5.26
N GLY A 243 2.48 27.04 -6.28
CA GLY A 243 1.16 26.84 -6.88
C GLY A 243 0.03 27.53 -6.13
N GLU A 244 -0.12 27.28 -4.85
CA GLU A 244 -1.07 27.94 -3.95
C GLU A 244 -0.49 28.04 -2.53
N GLY A 245 -1.01 28.96 -1.72
CA GLY A 245 -0.55 29.12 -0.35
C GLY A 245 -1.04 30.40 0.30
N ARG A 246 -0.51 30.70 1.47
CA ARG A 246 -0.79 31.96 2.20
C ARG A 246 0.30 32.98 1.92
N ILE A 247 -0.06 34.27 1.87
CA ILE A 247 0.93 35.35 1.71
C ILE A 247 1.94 35.37 2.86
N ALA A 248 1.54 34.94 4.07
CA ALA A 248 2.44 34.77 5.20
C ALA A 248 3.57 33.76 4.94
N GLU A 249 3.32 32.73 4.14
CA GLU A 249 4.35 31.77 3.74
C GLU A 249 5.41 32.42 2.84
N LEU A 250 4.99 33.31 1.92
CA LEU A 250 5.90 34.12 1.11
C LEU A 250 6.69 35.12 1.97
N GLU A 251 6.06 35.71 2.97
CA GLU A 251 6.73 36.64 3.92
C GLU A 251 7.78 35.91 4.78
N ALA A 252 7.54 34.67 5.16
CA ALA A 252 8.52 33.82 5.85
C ALA A 252 9.79 33.55 5.02
N CYS A 253 9.74 33.75 3.70
CA CYS A 253 10.90 33.74 2.79
C CYS A 253 11.74 35.03 2.85
N GLY A 254 11.36 36.01 3.66
CA GLY A 254 11.98 37.34 3.64
C GLY A 254 11.46 38.24 2.51
N VAL A 255 10.33 37.92 1.93
CA VAL A 255 9.67 38.72 0.90
C VAL A 255 8.43 39.35 1.48
N ARG A 256 8.51 40.62 1.87
CA ARG A 256 7.36 41.35 2.42
C ARG A 256 6.55 41.99 1.28
N LEU A 257 5.30 41.56 1.14
CA LEU A 257 4.33 42.12 0.21
C LEU A 257 3.50 43.18 0.90
N SER A 258 3.65 44.44 0.46
CA SER A 258 2.75 45.51 0.89
C SER A 258 1.34 45.32 0.32
N MET A 259 0.34 45.98 0.88
CA MET A 259 -1.03 45.98 0.34
C MET A 259 -1.08 46.56 -1.08
N VAL A 260 -0.16 47.49 -1.40
CA VAL A 260 -0.02 48.04 -2.76
C VAL A 260 0.47 46.95 -3.73
N ASP A 261 1.46 46.17 -3.34
CA ASP A 261 1.98 45.08 -4.18
C ASP A 261 0.90 44.01 -4.44
N GLN A 262 0.13 43.67 -3.41
CA GLN A 262 -1.00 42.73 -3.55
C GLN A 262 -2.06 43.30 -4.51
N SER A 263 -2.36 44.59 -4.44
CA SER A 263 -3.31 45.24 -5.35
C SER A 263 -2.85 45.23 -6.80
N ILE A 264 -1.54 45.26 -7.05
CA ILE A 264 -0.97 45.13 -8.40
C ILE A 264 -1.25 43.74 -8.95
N PHE A 265 -1.01 42.66 -8.17
CA PHE A 265 -1.35 41.32 -8.60
C PHE A 265 -2.84 41.17 -8.91
N VAL A 266 -3.73 41.66 -8.06
CA VAL A 266 -5.18 41.54 -8.28
C VAL A 266 -5.64 42.29 -9.53
N ARG A 267 -5.10 43.47 -9.77
CA ARG A 267 -5.53 44.36 -10.83
C ARG A 267 -4.84 44.07 -12.18
N ASP A 268 -3.52 43.94 -12.16
CA ASP A 268 -2.67 43.93 -13.35
C ASP A 268 -2.23 42.50 -13.78
N TYR A 269 -2.15 41.57 -12.80
CA TYR A 269 -1.74 40.16 -13.04
C TYR A 269 -2.69 39.18 -12.33
N PRO A 270 -3.99 39.22 -12.62
CA PRO A 270 -4.98 38.43 -11.88
C PRO A 270 -4.87 36.93 -12.08
N ILE A 271 -3.97 36.47 -12.95
CA ILE A 271 -3.65 35.05 -13.20
C ILE A 271 -3.00 34.37 -11.97
N PHE A 272 -2.32 35.14 -11.12
CA PHE A 272 -1.72 34.62 -9.89
C PHE A 272 -2.72 34.41 -8.75
N GLY A 273 -4.00 34.81 -8.95
CA GLY A 273 -5.10 34.50 -8.05
C GLY A 273 -4.90 34.99 -6.62
N VAL A 274 -4.35 36.20 -6.43
CA VAL A 274 -4.14 36.79 -5.11
C VAL A 274 -5.47 37.28 -4.54
N ASP A 275 -5.82 36.84 -3.33
CA ASP A 275 -6.94 37.30 -2.55
C ASP A 275 -6.44 38.08 -1.32
N PRO A 276 -6.57 39.42 -1.31
CA PRO A 276 -6.13 40.21 -0.18
C PRO A 276 -6.98 40.07 1.08
N SER A 277 -8.25 39.62 0.96
CA SER A 277 -9.16 39.42 2.09
C SER A 277 -8.77 38.24 2.96
N ASP A 278 -8.47 37.09 2.31
CA ASP A 278 -8.05 35.87 2.96
C ASP A 278 -6.52 35.75 3.07
N ARG A 279 -5.80 36.70 2.48
CA ARG A 279 -4.33 36.69 2.39
C ARG A 279 -3.78 35.39 1.80
N THR A 280 -4.40 34.92 0.74
CA THR A 280 -4.02 33.71 0.01
C THR A 280 -3.65 34.03 -1.45
N PHE A 281 -3.00 33.10 -2.10
CA PHE A 281 -2.81 33.10 -3.54
C PHE A 281 -3.06 31.70 -4.11
N ARG A 282 -3.55 31.67 -5.35
CA ARG A 282 -3.79 30.42 -6.06
C ARG A 282 -3.53 30.62 -7.54
N CYS A 283 -2.40 30.10 -8.00
CA CYS A 283 -2.09 30.05 -9.42
C CYS A 283 -3.07 29.13 -10.15
N LEU A 284 -3.34 29.40 -11.42
CA LEU A 284 -4.17 28.52 -12.24
C LEU A 284 -3.64 27.08 -12.19
N GLY A 285 -4.42 26.21 -11.56
CA GLY A 285 -4.13 24.79 -11.45
C GLY A 285 -4.56 24.10 -12.74
N ALA A 286 -3.73 24.13 -13.75
CA ALA A 286 -3.85 23.12 -14.79
C ALA A 286 -3.36 21.77 -14.25
N LYS A 287 -3.78 20.70 -14.90
CA LYS A 287 -3.31 19.34 -14.65
C LYS A 287 -1.77 19.32 -14.55
N ASP A 288 -1.24 18.35 -13.86
CA ASP A 288 0.15 18.24 -13.42
C ASP A 288 1.24 18.62 -14.47
N ASN A 289 0.99 18.40 -15.75
CA ASN A 289 1.93 18.72 -16.84
C ASN A 289 2.20 20.22 -17.04
N ALA A 290 1.17 21.06 -17.06
CA ALA A 290 1.36 22.51 -17.20
C ALA A 290 2.10 23.09 -15.99
N ARG A 291 1.77 22.60 -14.80
CA ARG A 291 2.43 23.00 -13.56
C ARG A 291 3.90 22.64 -13.56
N LEU A 292 4.25 21.41 -14.02
CA LEU A 292 5.63 20.98 -14.13
C LEU A 292 6.40 21.86 -15.13
N ARG A 293 5.81 22.17 -16.28
CA ARG A 293 6.44 23.02 -17.32
C ARG A 293 6.66 24.45 -16.83
N LEU A 294 5.69 25.00 -16.08
CA LEU A 294 5.81 26.32 -15.47
C LEU A 294 6.91 26.36 -14.41
N ARG A 295 6.96 25.34 -13.56
CA ARG A 295 8.02 25.17 -12.56
C ARG A 295 9.39 25.06 -13.24
N LYS A 296 9.49 24.31 -14.34
CA LYS A 296 10.70 24.20 -15.13
C LYS A 296 11.14 25.56 -15.69
N LEU A 297 10.22 26.32 -16.26
CA LEU A 297 10.51 27.67 -16.76
C LEU A 297 11.08 28.57 -15.66
N VAL A 298 10.48 28.56 -14.47
CA VAL A 298 10.97 29.36 -13.32
C VAL A 298 12.32 28.84 -12.83
N ALA A 299 12.51 27.53 -12.76
CA ALA A 299 13.77 26.92 -12.33
C ALA A 299 14.94 27.24 -13.29
N GLU A 300 14.68 27.35 -14.59
CA GLU A 300 15.67 27.78 -15.58
C GLU A 300 16.04 29.26 -15.44
N ILE A 301 15.07 30.13 -15.12
CA ILE A 301 15.29 31.60 -15.00
C ILE A 301 15.88 31.96 -13.63
N ARG A 302 15.39 31.32 -12.53
CA ARG A 302 15.74 31.67 -11.15
C ARG A 302 15.94 30.40 -10.29
N PRO A 303 17.00 29.61 -10.59
CA PRO A 303 17.23 28.31 -9.89
C PRO A 303 17.37 28.46 -8.36
N GLU A 304 17.88 29.60 -7.87
CA GLU A 304 18.02 29.84 -6.42
C GLU A 304 16.69 29.91 -5.67
N LEU A 305 15.58 30.22 -6.37
CA LEU A 305 14.26 30.27 -5.74
C LEU A 305 13.66 28.90 -5.49
N VAL A 306 14.09 27.87 -6.19
CA VAL A 306 13.57 26.50 -6.04
C VAL A 306 13.87 25.95 -4.63
N SER A 307 15.13 26.02 -4.19
CA SER A 307 15.50 25.57 -2.84
C SER A 307 14.83 26.39 -1.75
N ARG A 308 14.62 27.68 -2.02
CA ARG A 308 13.92 28.58 -1.11
C ARG A 308 12.44 28.20 -1.00
N ALA A 309 11.75 27.95 -2.13
CA ALA A 309 10.37 27.50 -2.16
C ALA A 309 10.21 26.14 -1.43
N ALA A 310 11.11 25.19 -1.68
CA ALA A 310 11.10 23.88 -1.00
C ALA A 310 11.17 24.01 0.54
N ARG A 311 12.10 24.81 1.06
CA ARG A 311 12.22 25.05 2.51
C ARG A 311 10.95 25.64 3.14
N ILE A 312 10.26 26.51 2.41
CA ILE A 312 9.03 27.13 2.89
C ILE A 312 7.89 26.12 2.94
N LEU A 313 7.77 25.33 1.87
CA LEU A 313 6.76 24.30 1.79
C LEU A 313 6.91 23.27 2.90
N ILE A 314 8.14 22.87 3.25
CA ILE A 314 8.39 21.97 4.39
C ILE A 314 7.94 22.61 5.71
N LYS A 315 8.32 23.88 5.94
CA LYS A 315 7.91 24.61 7.16
C LYS A 315 6.39 24.83 7.23
N ALA A 316 5.69 24.88 6.10
CA ALA A 316 4.24 24.97 6.01
C ALA A 316 3.54 23.60 6.10
N GLY A 317 4.28 22.49 6.35
CA GLY A 317 3.72 21.13 6.39
C GLY A 317 3.38 20.54 5.01
N ARG A 318 3.81 21.16 3.91
CA ARG A 318 3.51 20.76 2.53
C ARG A 318 4.70 20.02 1.91
N CYS A 319 5.12 18.96 2.58
CA CYS A 319 6.33 18.21 2.24
C CYS A 319 6.26 17.57 0.84
N ASP A 320 5.08 17.15 0.39
CA ASP A 320 4.87 16.57 -0.94
C ASP A 320 5.33 17.52 -2.05
N LEU A 321 4.82 18.73 -2.01
CA LEU A 321 5.14 19.74 -3.01
C LEU A 321 6.60 20.18 -2.94
N ALA A 322 7.18 20.18 -1.75
CA ALA A 322 8.59 20.48 -1.53
C ALA A 322 9.48 19.42 -2.18
N MET A 323 9.14 18.16 -1.98
CA MET A 323 9.92 17.05 -2.54
C MET A 323 9.72 16.88 -4.03
N ASP A 324 8.51 17.13 -4.55
CA ASP A 324 8.29 17.22 -6.01
C ASP A 324 9.18 18.28 -6.67
N LEU A 325 9.33 19.45 -6.02
CA LEU A 325 10.25 20.48 -6.50
C LEU A 325 11.72 20.05 -6.39
N ALA A 326 12.07 19.42 -5.28
CA ALA A 326 13.45 18.98 -5.04
C ALA A 326 13.87 17.89 -6.02
N ASP A 327 13.04 16.88 -6.23
CA ASP A 327 13.35 15.76 -7.15
C ASP A 327 13.44 16.21 -8.61
N ALA A 328 12.59 17.18 -9.01
CA ALA A 328 12.55 17.66 -10.38
C ALA A 328 13.66 18.68 -10.74
N PHE A 329 14.09 19.53 -9.79
CA PHE A 329 14.85 20.74 -10.12
C PHE A 329 16.05 21.04 -9.22
N LEU A 330 16.22 20.35 -8.08
CA LEU A 330 17.35 20.57 -7.20
C LEU A 330 18.48 19.57 -7.45
N ASP A 331 19.71 20.03 -7.19
CA ASP A 331 20.85 19.14 -7.12
C ASP A 331 20.72 18.21 -5.91
N ARG A 332 21.16 16.98 -6.06
CA ARG A 332 21.15 15.94 -5.01
C ARG A 332 21.78 16.42 -3.70
N ARG A 333 22.82 17.27 -3.79
CA ARG A 333 23.47 17.88 -2.63
C ARG A 333 22.49 18.71 -1.80
N VAL A 334 21.68 19.53 -2.46
CA VAL A 334 20.67 20.36 -1.80
C VAL A 334 19.56 19.50 -1.16
N VAL A 335 19.22 18.38 -1.78
CA VAL A 335 18.26 17.42 -1.20
C VAL A 335 18.80 16.85 0.12
N LEU A 336 20.10 16.53 0.19
CA LEU A 336 20.73 16.06 1.44
C LEU A 336 20.84 17.15 2.50
N GLU A 337 21.11 18.40 2.12
CA GLU A 337 21.06 19.53 3.03
C GLU A 337 19.65 19.73 3.62
N LEU A 338 18.59 19.57 2.81
CA LEU A 338 17.21 19.59 3.27
C LEU A 338 16.91 18.42 4.21
N ALA A 339 17.41 17.22 3.90
CA ALA A 339 17.29 16.06 4.78
C ALA A 339 18.01 16.28 6.12
N GLY A 340 19.17 16.94 6.11
CA GLY A 340 19.88 17.31 7.35
C GLY A 340 19.14 18.31 8.23
N GLN A 341 18.40 19.25 7.60
CA GLN A 341 17.65 20.29 8.32
C GLN A 341 16.25 19.84 8.76
N TYR A 342 15.57 18.98 7.98
CA TYR A 342 14.16 18.61 8.12
C TYR A 342 13.94 17.10 8.02
N GLY A 343 14.94 16.31 8.33
CA GLY A 343 14.93 14.86 8.13
C GLY A 343 13.81 14.14 8.86
N ALA A 344 13.47 14.57 10.08
CA ALA A 344 12.36 13.99 10.84
C ALA A 344 11.01 14.27 10.14
N ASP A 345 10.75 15.52 9.76
CA ASP A 345 9.49 15.92 9.12
C ASP A 345 9.33 15.19 7.77
N LEU A 346 10.39 15.17 6.95
CA LEU A 346 10.37 14.51 5.64
C LEU A 346 10.24 12.98 5.74
N ALA A 347 10.88 12.35 6.71
CA ALA A 347 10.77 10.90 6.92
C ALA A 347 9.36 10.52 7.42
N LEU A 348 8.78 11.30 8.34
CA LEU A 348 7.48 11.04 8.93
C LEU A 348 6.31 11.34 7.96
N THR A 349 6.51 12.25 7.00
CA THR A 349 5.53 12.54 5.94
C THR A 349 5.71 11.68 4.68
N GLY A 350 6.59 10.68 4.71
CA GLY A 350 6.68 9.65 3.68
C GLY A 350 7.67 9.91 2.55
N HIS A 351 8.54 10.90 2.66
CA HIS A 351 9.53 11.26 1.63
C HIS A 351 10.89 10.55 1.79
N GLY A 352 10.95 9.55 2.65
CA GLY A 352 12.16 8.76 2.86
C GLY A 352 12.72 8.11 1.58
N GLY A 353 11.84 7.71 0.66
CA GLY A 353 12.24 7.12 -0.62
C GLY A 353 13.04 8.07 -1.51
N ASP A 354 12.63 9.32 -1.61
CA ASP A 354 13.26 10.36 -2.44
C ASP A 354 14.65 10.70 -1.90
N ILE A 355 14.74 10.90 -0.60
CA ILE A 355 16.01 11.15 0.10
C ILE A 355 16.98 9.96 -0.08
N CYS A 356 16.50 8.74 0.07
CA CYS A 356 17.32 7.53 -0.12
C CYS A 356 17.84 7.40 -1.56
N ARG A 357 17.04 7.76 -2.57
CA ARG A 357 17.50 7.78 -3.97
C ARG A 357 18.59 8.80 -4.18
N ALA A 358 18.41 10.03 -3.68
CA ALA A 358 19.41 11.08 -3.77
C ALA A 358 20.73 10.69 -3.10
N ALA A 359 20.68 10.18 -1.85
CA ALA A 359 21.84 9.73 -1.10
C ALA A 359 22.57 8.57 -1.77
N THR A 360 21.84 7.56 -2.23
CA THR A 360 22.42 6.39 -2.93
C THR A 360 23.13 6.80 -4.21
N ALA A 361 22.52 7.73 -4.96
CA ALA A 361 23.11 8.22 -6.19
C ALA A 361 24.37 9.05 -5.97
N MET A 362 24.47 9.81 -4.86
CA MET A 362 25.68 10.53 -4.50
C MET A 362 26.81 9.58 -4.04
N ILE A 363 26.49 8.62 -3.18
CA ILE A 363 27.48 7.62 -2.71
C ILE A 363 28.09 6.85 -3.89
N ASN A 364 27.28 6.58 -4.94
CA ASN A 364 27.75 5.88 -6.12
C ASN A 364 28.56 6.77 -7.10
N ALA A 365 28.27 8.07 -7.14
CA ALA A 365 28.93 9.03 -8.05
C ALA A 365 30.26 9.55 -7.51
N GLU A 366 30.32 9.82 -6.23
CA GLU A 366 31.53 10.33 -5.56
C GLU A 366 32.37 9.14 -5.10
N LYS A 367 33.32 8.73 -5.92
CA LYS A 367 34.39 7.81 -5.51
C LYS A 367 35.15 8.41 -4.33
N GLN A 368 34.67 8.19 -3.07
CA GLN A 368 35.40 8.24 -1.81
C GLN A 368 35.86 9.58 -1.19
N GLU A 369 35.45 10.79 -1.60
CA GLU A 369 36.11 11.98 -1.05
C GLU A 369 35.28 12.89 -0.11
N GLN A 370 34.00 12.76 0.02
CA GLN A 370 33.22 13.53 1.03
C GLN A 370 32.16 12.67 1.74
N GLU A 371 32.41 12.38 3.01
CA GLU A 371 31.36 11.84 3.88
C GLU A 371 30.28 12.92 4.11
N PRO A 372 28.96 12.52 4.20
CA PRO A 372 27.90 13.47 4.53
C PRO A 372 28.12 14.07 5.90
N ALA A 373 27.73 15.34 6.08
CA ALA A 373 27.78 15.98 7.39
C ALA A 373 26.90 15.19 8.41
N PRO A 374 27.22 15.21 9.71
CA PRO A 374 26.47 14.44 10.70
C PRO A 374 24.96 14.66 10.66
N ALA A 375 24.50 15.90 10.44
CA ALA A 375 23.08 16.22 10.30
C ALA A 375 22.46 15.61 9.04
N GLU A 376 23.16 15.67 7.90
CA GLU A 376 22.75 15.04 6.65
C GLU A 376 22.69 13.50 6.82
N ALA A 377 23.69 12.91 7.47
CA ALA A 377 23.73 11.48 7.77
C ALA A 377 22.55 11.05 8.65
N LEU A 378 22.18 11.82 9.68
CA LEU A 378 21.04 11.54 10.53
C LEU A 378 19.70 11.68 9.74
N GLY A 379 19.55 12.69 8.91
CA GLY A 379 18.38 12.87 8.05
C GLY A 379 18.21 11.72 7.06
N VAL A 380 19.30 11.29 6.41
CA VAL A 380 19.28 10.12 5.52
C VAL A 380 19.06 8.82 6.29
N TYR A 381 19.56 8.70 7.53
CA TYR A 381 19.28 7.57 8.39
C TYR A 381 17.78 7.43 8.68
N LEU A 382 17.13 8.53 9.09
CA LEU A 382 15.69 8.60 9.33
C LEU A 382 14.90 8.19 8.08
N ALA A 383 15.28 8.74 6.94
CA ALA A 383 14.69 8.39 5.65
C ALA A 383 14.85 6.90 5.32
N ALA A 384 16.05 6.35 5.55
CA ALA A 384 16.34 4.94 5.31
C ALA A 384 15.56 4.01 6.24
N VAL A 385 15.39 4.41 7.52
CA VAL A 385 14.55 3.67 8.48
C VAL A 385 13.08 3.68 8.04
N SER A 386 12.53 4.82 7.62
CA SER A 386 11.12 4.94 7.22
C SER A 386 10.74 4.05 6.03
N VAL A 387 11.65 3.85 5.07
CA VAL A 387 11.44 2.97 3.90
C VAL A 387 12.07 1.58 4.03
N CYS A 388 12.51 1.23 5.22
CA CYS A 388 13.12 -0.07 5.52
C CYS A 388 14.37 -0.42 4.69
N ASN A 389 15.18 0.57 4.35
CA ASN A 389 16.48 0.38 3.71
C ASN A 389 17.60 0.18 4.74
N THR A 390 17.67 -1.03 5.32
CA THR A 390 18.62 -1.38 6.39
C THR A 390 20.09 -1.19 6.02
N LYS A 391 20.45 -1.35 4.75
CA LYS A 391 21.85 -1.18 4.30
C LYS A 391 22.28 0.28 4.37
N LEU A 392 21.45 1.18 3.85
CA LEU A 392 21.72 2.60 3.86
C LEU A 392 21.69 3.15 5.30
N ALA A 393 20.72 2.70 6.12
CA ALA A 393 20.64 3.08 7.53
C ALA A 393 21.93 2.73 8.28
N ARG A 394 22.41 1.49 8.17
CA ARG A 394 23.69 1.08 8.80
C ARG A 394 24.91 1.83 8.27
N TYR A 395 24.93 2.12 6.98
CA TYR A 395 26.03 2.91 6.41
C TYR A 395 26.07 4.32 7.01
N MET A 396 24.90 4.98 7.12
CA MET A 396 24.79 6.31 7.74
C MET A 396 25.08 6.28 9.25
N ALA A 397 24.59 5.27 9.97
CA ALA A 397 24.91 5.07 11.39
C ALA A 397 26.42 4.95 11.62
N SER A 398 27.16 4.19 10.80
CA SER A 398 28.62 4.08 10.86
C SER A 398 29.31 5.42 10.56
N GLY A 399 28.76 6.26 9.68
CA GLY A 399 29.25 7.62 9.43
C GLY A 399 29.09 8.52 10.66
N ILE A 400 27.92 8.47 11.30
CA ILE A 400 27.64 9.21 12.54
C ILE A 400 28.56 8.74 13.68
N GLU A 401 28.79 7.44 13.83
CA GLU A 401 29.70 6.88 14.84
C GLU A 401 31.13 7.36 14.63
N ARG A 402 31.62 7.40 13.40
CA ARG A 402 32.96 7.92 13.08
C ARG A 402 33.12 9.42 13.37
N ALA A 403 32.05 10.20 13.20
CA ALA A 403 32.04 11.63 13.54
C ALA A 403 32.10 11.89 15.08
N GLY A 404 31.73 10.92 15.91
CA GLY A 404 31.95 10.92 17.36
C GLY A 404 31.46 12.19 18.07
N ASP A 405 32.37 12.87 18.78
CA ASP A 405 32.07 14.09 19.57
C ASP A 405 31.54 15.26 18.69
N GLN A 406 31.88 15.32 17.42
CA GLN A 406 31.36 16.33 16.50
C GLN A 406 29.86 16.10 16.29
N ALA A 407 29.45 14.84 16.00
CA ALA A 407 28.05 14.49 15.84
C ALA A 407 27.24 14.83 17.11
N ALA A 408 27.79 14.54 18.29
CA ALA A 408 27.10 14.82 19.55
C ALA A 408 26.85 16.32 19.81
N ARG A 409 27.64 17.21 19.20
CA ARG A 409 27.49 18.67 19.35
C ARG A 409 26.60 19.29 18.26
N GLU A 410 26.64 18.76 17.08
CA GLU A 410 25.95 19.32 15.89
C GLU A 410 24.52 18.82 15.72
N LEU A 411 24.19 17.63 16.27
CA LEU A 411 22.92 17.00 16.07
C LEU A 411 21.86 17.48 17.06
N ASP A 412 20.68 17.77 16.55
CA ASP A 412 19.50 18.12 17.36
C ASP A 412 19.06 16.92 18.21
N PRO A 413 18.97 17.08 19.55
CA PRO A 413 18.58 15.99 20.44
C PRO A 413 17.19 15.40 20.18
N ALA A 414 16.23 16.21 19.74
CA ALA A 414 14.87 15.75 19.43
C ALA A 414 14.86 14.84 18.19
N THR A 415 15.53 15.28 17.13
CA THR A 415 15.68 14.51 15.88
C THR A 415 16.37 13.18 16.13
N TRP A 416 17.39 13.16 17.01
CA TRP A 416 18.07 11.93 17.41
C TRP A 416 17.13 10.93 18.11
N LYS A 417 16.35 11.41 19.09
CA LYS A 417 15.38 10.58 19.82
C LYS A 417 14.29 10.05 18.89
N ILE A 418 13.84 10.86 17.94
CA ILE A 418 12.89 10.41 16.92
C ILE A 418 13.52 9.28 16.08
N ALA A 419 14.79 9.40 15.71
CA ALA A 419 15.48 8.35 14.95
C ALA A 419 15.58 7.03 15.74
N GLN A 420 15.87 7.10 17.03
CA GLN A 420 15.88 5.92 17.91
C GLN A 420 14.47 5.32 18.04
N ALA A 421 13.47 6.15 18.35
CA ALA A 421 12.08 5.70 18.52
C ALA A 421 11.54 5.08 17.24
N LEU A 422 11.77 5.70 16.07
CA LEU A 422 11.34 5.19 14.78
C LEU A 422 12.04 3.85 14.44
N THR A 423 13.32 3.72 14.80
CA THR A 423 14.05 2.45 14.64
C THR A 423 13.41 1.34 15.45
N ILE A 424 13.11 1.59 16.73
CA ILE A 424 12.45 0.60 17.60
C ILE A 424 11.04 0.28 17.10
N ALA A 425 10.27 1.31 16.70
CA ALA A 425 8.91 1.11 16.17
C ALA A 425 8.87 0.18 14.96
N PHE A 426 9.88 0.28 14.06
CA PHE A 426 9.89 -0.45 12.78
C PHE A 426 10.74 -1.72 12.77
N TYR A 427 11.72 -1.81 13.65
CA TYR A 427 12.66 -2.93 13.67
C TYR A 427 12.71 -3.66 15.02
N GLY A 428 11.89 -3.27 15.99
CA GLY A 428 11.89 -3.87 17.32
C GLY A 428 13.26 -3.76 17.97
N ASP A 429 13.80 -4.90 18.44
CA ASP A 429 15.12 -4.95 19.09
C ASP A 429 16.31 -5.07 18.10
N ASN A 430 16.06 -4.97 16.80
CA ASN A 430 17.12 -5.07 15.80
C ASN A 430 17.92 -3.77 15.74
N ASP A 431 19.10 -3.79 16.31
CA ASP A 431 20.02 -2.65 16.28
C ASP A 431 20.56 -2.39 14.87
N LEU A 432 20.32 -1.19 14.37
CA LEU A 432 20.84 -0.71 13.08
C LEU A 432 22.17 0.04 13.23
N GLY A 433 22.75 0.06 14.43
CA GLY A 433 24.06 0.64 14.71
C GLY A 433 24.02 2.17 14.93
N LEU A 434 22.86 2.77 15.25
CA LEU A 434 22.82 4.18 15.65
C LEU A 434 23.45 4.31 17.03
N PRO A 435 24.57 5.06 17.19
CA PRO A 435 25.26 5.13 18.46
C PRO A 435 24.42 5.78 19.56
N ALA A 436 24.63 5.39 20.81
CA ALA A 436 24.03 6.06 21.96
C ALA A 436 24.59 7.48 22.08
N ASN A 437 23.73 8.49 22.18
CA ASN A 437 24.19 9.86 22.40
C ASN A 437 24.37 10.13 23.92
N PRO A 438 25.58 10.36 24.41
CA PRO A 438 25.86 10.56 25.85
C PRO A 438 25.29 11.88 26.41
N VAL A 439 24.91 12.84 25.56
CA VAL A 439 24.42 14.17 25.98
C VAL A 439 22.92 14.18 26.30
N LEU A 440 22.18 13.09 25.97
CA LEU A 440 20.72 13.01 26.05
C LEU A 440 20.15 12.69 27.44
N GLN A 441 20.72 13.20 28.51
CA GLN A 441 20.14 13.05 29.86
C GLN A 441 18.95 13.99 30.14
N GLU A 442 18.64 14.96 29.27
CA GLU A 442 17.52 15.86 29.44
C GLU A 442 16.25 15.27 28.82
N GLN A 443 15.12 15.45 29.53
CA GLN A 443 13.79 15.07 29.08
C GLN A 443 13.35 15.97 27.90
N THR A 444 13.72 15.60 26.68
CA THR A 444 13.16 16.21 25.46
C THR A 444 11.84 15.52 25.16
N SER A 445 10.73 16.16 25.45
CA SER A 445 9.39 15.70 25.07
C SER A 445 8.95 16.45 23.83
N CYS A 446 8.49 15.74 22.82
CA CYS A 446 7.72 16.31 21.70
C CYS A 446 6.59 15.34 21.37
N GLU A 447 5.52 15.88 20.79
CA GLU A 447 4.29 15.12 20.51
C GLU A 447 4.53 13.85 19.67
N VAL A 448 5.41 13.93 18.68
CA VAL A 448 5.81 12.77 17.85
C VAL A 448 6.51 11.69 18.67
N LEU A 449 7.39 12.06 19.61
CA LEU A 449 8.06 11.10 20.48
C LEU A 449 7.08 10.43 21.45
N ASP A 450 6.10 11.17 21.95
CA ASP A 450 5.07 10.63 22.82
C ASP A 450 4.20 9.61 22.07
N MET A 451 3.83 9.90 20.80
CA MET A 451 3.12 8.98 19.92
C MET A 451 3.91 7.71 19.61
N LEU A 452 5.17 7.85 19.17
CA LEU A 452 6.02 6.70 18.86
C LEU A 452 6.29 5.85 20.10
N SER A 453 6.47 6.46 21.26
CA SER A 453 6.65 5.76 22.53
C SER A 453 5.40 4.99 22.93
N ALA A 454 4.21 5.59 22.78
CA ALA A 454 2.94 4.92 23.04
C ALA A 454 2.73 3.71 22.11
N HIS A 455 3.05 3.85 20.83
CA HIS A 455 3.00 2.75 19.87
C HIS A 455 3.96 1.61 20.23
N ILE A 456 5.20 1.92 20.56
CA ILE A 456 6.22 0.93 20.97
C ILE A 456 5.77 0.16 22.22
N GLU A 457 5.29 0.87 23.25
CA GLU A 457 4.78 0.26 24.46
C GLU A 457 3.56 -0.62 24.17
N PHE A 458 2.67 -0.18 23.29
CA PHE A 458 1.51 -0.97 22.85
C PHE A 458 1.91 -2.25 22.11
N LYS A 459 2.87 -2.18 21.17
CA LYS A 459 3.42 -3.37 20.51
C LYS A 459 3.97 -4.38 21.53
N ARG A 460 4.73 -3.92 22.52
CA ARG A 460 5.24 -4.80 23.60
C ARG A 460 4.11 -5.40 24.42
N HIS A 461 3.10 -4.62 24.77
CA HIS A 461 1.92 -5.11 25.48
C HIS A 461 1.21 -6.24 24.73
N LEU A 462 1.15 -6.17 23.39
CA LEU A 462 0.57 -7.24 22.55
C LEU A 462 1.37 -8.55 22.60
N THR A 463 2.66 -8.51 22.91
CA THR A 463 3.53 -9.70 22.88
C THR A 463 3.81 -10.27 24.27
N GLU A 464 4.06 -9.41 25.25
CA GLU A 464 4.62 -9.79 26.56
C GLU A 464 3.59 -9.76 27.71
N ARG A 465 2.34 -9.28 27.45
CA ARG A 465 1.34 -9.07 28.52
C ARG A 465 1.89 -8.25 29.69
N ALA A 466 2.35 -7.04 29.43
CA ALA A 466 2.72 -6.13 30.50
C ALA A 466 1.48 -5.83 31.38
N GLU A 467 1.55 -6.04 32.69
CA GLU A 467 0.45 -5.84 33.65
C GLU A 467 0.04 -4.36 33.82
N ASP A 468 0.70 -3.44 33.13
CA ASP A 468 0.50 -2.00 33.26
C ASP A 468 -0.75 -1.53 32.49
N GLY A 469 -1.86 -1.37 33.22
CA GLY A 469 -3.05 -0.63 32.76
C GLY A 469 -2.78 0.80 32.31
N ASN A 470 -1.52 1.27 32.38
CA ASN A 470 -1.05 2.58 31.98
C ASN A 470 -0.85 2.71 30.45
N VAL A 471 -0.55 1.60 29.73
CA VAL A 471 -0.28 1.61 28.29
C VAL A 471 -1.49 2.08 27.48
N LEU A 472 -2.66 1.53 27.76
CA LEU A 472 -3.92 1.93 27.09
C LEU A 472 -4.34 3.36 27.46
N ALA A 473 -4.02 3.83 28.68
CA ALA A 473 -4.26 5.22 29.09
C ALA A 473 -3.34 6.19 28.36
N LYS A 474 -2.07 5.86 28.17
CA LYS A 474 -1.13 6.66 27.37
C LYS A 474 -1.57 6.74 25.91
N LEU A 475 -1.94 5.62 25.33
CA LEU A 475 -2.42 5.58 23.93
C LEU A 475 -3.66 6.49 23.76
N LYS A 476 -4.63 6.39 24.67
CA LYS A 476 -5.86 7.23 24.65
C LYS A 476 -5.58 8.73 24.89
N ALA A 477 -4.46 9.08 25.52
CA ALA A 477 -4.05 10.46 25.74
C ALA A 477 -3.42 11.11 24.49
N CYS A 478 -2.92 10.31 23.53
CA CYS A 478 -2.37 10.82 22.29
C CYS A 478 -3.48 11.47 21.44
N LYS A 479 -3.28 12.74 21.07
CA LYS A 479 -4.20 13.43 20.15
C LYS A 479 -3.94 12.98 18.74
N VAL A 480 -4.99 12.57 18.06
CA VAL A 480 -4.94 12.23 16.64
C VAL A 480 -5.33 13.45 15.84
N TYR A 481 -4.42 13.96 15.02
CA TYR A 481 -4.68 15.04 14.09
C TYR A 481 -5.10 14.47 12.74
N ASP A 482 -5.99 15.19 12.07
CA ASP A 482 -6.48 14.82 10.73
C ASP A 482 -5.46 15.30 9.66
N CYS A 483 -4.24 14.77 9.70
CA CYS A 483 -3.17 15.05 8.75
C CYS A 483 -3.10 13.98 7.66
N GLU A 484 -2.93 14.40 6.40
CA GLU A 484 -3.01 13.53 5.22
C GLU A 484 -1.97 12.42 5.21
N LEU A 485 -0.75 12.62 5.72
CA LEU A 485 0.27 11.59 5.89
C LEU A 485 1.23 11.95 7.03
N ASP A 486 0.85 11.57 8.24
CA ASP A 486 1.73 11.57 9.41
C ASP A 486 1.90 10.14 9.90
N ILE A 487 3.08 9.56 9.72
CA ILE A 487 3.35 8.17 10.08
C ILE A 487 3.06 7.90 11.56
N ALA A 488 3.44 8.80 12.46
CA ALA A 488 3.19 8.63 13.89
C ALA A 488 1.69 8.67 14.19
N GLY A 489 0.96 9.61 13.61
CA GLY A 489 -0.49 9.71 13.73
C GLY A 489 -1.23 8.50 13.14
N ILE A 490 -0.78 7.96 12.00
CA ILE A 490 -1.35 6.76 11.38
C ILE A 490 -1.15 5.54 12.29
N LEU A 491 0.03 5.36 12.88
CA LEU A 491 0.29 4.26 13.81
C LEU A 491 -0.63 4.34 15.03
N ILE A 492 -0.79 5.51 15.63
CA ILE A 492 -1.69 5.72 16.78
C ILE A 492 -3.15 5.49 16.41
N GLN A 493 -3.60 5.92 15.22
CA GLN A 493 -4.96 5.63 14.75
C GLN A 493 -5.18 4.13 14.57
N ALA A 494 -4.24 3.44 13.96
CA ALA A 494 -4.28 1.98 13.80
C ALA A 494 -4.31 1.28 15.18
N ASP A 495 -3.51 1.73 16.13
CA ASP A 495 -3.48 1.20 17.48
C ASP A 495 -4.83 1.43 18.23
N HIS A 496 -5.44 2.60 18.08
CA HIS A 496 -6.78 2.85 18.62
C HIS A 496 -7.82 1.91 18.04
N MET A 497 -7.79 1.69 16.72
CA MET A 497 -8.68 0.74 16.04
C MET A 497 -8.47 -0.70 16.56
N LEU A 498 -7.22 -1.08 16.85
CA LEU A 498 -6.89 -2.38 17.41
C LEU A 498 -7.37 -2.52 18.86
N VAL A 499 -7.23 -1.46 19.68
CA VAL A 499 -7.75 -1.43 21.07
C VAL A 499 -9.26 -1.62 21.10
N GLU A 500 -10.01 -1.05 20.15
CA GLU A 500 -11.45 -1.27 20.04
C GLU A 500 -11.82 -2.76 19.87
N LEU A 501 -10.95 -3.52 19.16
CA LEU A 501 -11.14 -4.96 19.01
C LEU A 501 -10.93 -5.71 20.33
N PHE A 502 -9.93 -5.33 21.12
CA PHE A 502 -9.68 -5.90 22.43
C PHE A 502 -10.76 -5.53 23.44
N ASP A 503 -11.17 -4.26 23.48
CA ASP A 503 -12.24 -3.79 24.39
C ASP A 503 -13.63 -4.38 24.05
N GLY A 504 -13.81 -4.92 22.84
CA GLY A 504 -15.08 -5.41 22.36
C GLY A 504 -16.07 -4.29 21.98
N SER A 505 -15.60 -3.04 21.82
CA SER A 505 -16.40 -1.90 21.39
C SER A 505 -16.62 -1.84 19.87
N PHE A 506 -15.82 -2.58 19.11
CA PHE A 506 -15.94 -2.70 17.67
C PHE A 506 -17.27 -3.36 17.27
N ALA A 507 -18.07 -2.70 16.46
CA ALA A 507 -19.36 -3.18 15.98
C ALA A 507 -19.36 -3.57 14.49
N LYS A 508 -18.89 -2.66 13.63
CA LYS A 508 -18.83 -2.85 12.15
C LYS A 508 -17.70 -1.96 11.58
N PRO A 509 -17.13 -2.30 10.40
CA PRO A 509 -16.33 -1.35 9.64
C PRO A 509 -17.12 -0.07 9.37
N ASP A 510 -16.48 1.06 9.51
CA ASP A 510 -17.06 2.40 9.37
C ASP A 510 -16.24 3.25 8.39
N GLU A 511 -16.62 4.52 8.22
CA GLU A 511 -15.90 5.47 7.35
C GLU A 511 -14.40 5.61 7.67
N ARG A 512 -13.99 5.26 8.90
CA ARG A 512 -12.56 5.24 9.28
C ARG A 512 -11.82 4.10 8.59
N ASP A 513 -12.45 2.94 8.44
CA ASP A 513 -11.85 1.81 7.71
C ASP A 513 -11.61 2.17 6.24
N ASP A 514 -12.57 2.85 5.60
CA ASP A 514 -12.43 3.30 4.21
C ASP A 514 -11.32 4.37 4.07
N LYS A 515 -11.25 5.31 5.01
CA LYS A 515 -10.18 6.32 5.07
C LYS A 515 -8.82 5.65 5.27
N MET A 516 -8.71 4.68 6.17
CA MET A 516 -7.47 3.94 6.41
C MET A 516 -7.07 3.07 5.22
N ALA A 517 -8.02 2.54 4.45
CA ALA A 517 -7.73 1.83 3.20
C ALA A 517 -7.13 2.77 2.14
N GLN A 518 -7.61 4.01 2.03
CA GLN A 518 -7.03 5.03 1.15
C GLN A 518 -5.61 5.44 1.61
N ILE A 519 -5.41 5.59 2.92
CA ILE A 519 -4.08 5.86 3.48
C ILE A 519 -3.13 4.69 3.20
N LEU A 520 -3.61 3.46 3.28
CA LEU A 520 -2.82 2.26 2.96
C LEU A 520 -2.27 2.29 1.54
N GLU A 521 -3.10 2.65 0.56
CA GLU A 521 -2.67 2.81 -0.84
C GLU A 521 -1.58 3.89 -0.96
N ALA A 522 -1.74 5.04 -0.28
CA ALA A 522 -0.75 6.11 -0.28
C ALA A 522 0.59 5.67 0.37
N LEU A 523 0.54 4.88 1.45
CA LEU A 523 1.74 4.31 2.09
C LEU A 523 2.50 3.36 1.16
N ASP A 524 1.76 2.52 0.42
CA ASP A 524 2.35 1.58 -0.52
C ASP A 524 3.00 2.26 -1.72
N ILE A 525 2.36 3.28 -2.28
CA ILE A 525 2.92 4.11 -3.38
C ILE A 525 4.24 4.75 -2.94
N ARG A 526 4.36 5.19 -1.70
CA ARG A 526 5.57 5.80 -1.16
C ARG A 526 6.62 4.81 -0.63
N GLY A 527 6.32 3.52 -0.65
CA GLY A 527 7.22 2.46 -0.19
C GLY A 527 7.37 2.37 1.33
N LEU A 528 6.43 2.92 2.11
CA LEU A 528 6.41 2.93 3.56
C LEU A 528 5.89 1.60 4.13
N LYS A 529 6.71 0.55 4.02
CA LYS A 529 6.31 -0.83 4.29
C LYS A 529 5.92 -1.10 5.76
N ALA A 530 6.63 -0.53 6.74
CA ALA A 530 6.35 -0.82 8.15
C ALA A 530 4.96 -0.33 8.59
N PRO A 531 4.59 0.95 8.42
CA PRO A 531 3.24 1.41 8.77
C PRO A 531 2.16 0.78 7.87
N SER A 532 2.44 0.52 6.59
CA SER A 532 1.51 -0.18 5.69
C SER A 532 1.16 -1.57 6.22
N ILE A 533 2.16 -2.34 6.62
CA ILE A 533 1.95 -3.70 7.14
C ILE A 533 1.20 -3.69 8.47
N TRP A 534 1.53 -2.76 9.38
CA TRP A 534 0.81 -2.62 10.63
C TRP A 534 -0.66 -2.30 10.40
N LEU A 535 -0.95 -1.33 9.53
CA LEU A 535 -2.31 -0.96 9.18
C LEU A 535 -3.08 -2.11 8.49
N ARG A 536 -2.42 -2.87 7.60
CA ARG A 536 -3.01 -4.08 6.98
C ARG A 536 -3.45 -5.09 8.02
N MET A 537 -2.62 -5.35 9.03
CA MET A 537 -2.97 -6.29 10.11
C MET A 537 -4.19 -5.83 10.89
N VAL A 538 -4.28 -4.55 11.21
CA VAL A 538 -5.42 -3.98 11.94
C VAL A 538 -6.70 -4.09 11.11
N LEU A 539 -6.65 -3.71 9.84
CA LEU A 539 -7.80 -3.82 8.92
C LEU A 539 -8.22 -5.28 8.71
N ALA A 540 -7.25 -6.21 8.58
CA ALA A 540 -7.54 -7.63 8.49
C ALA A 540 -8.25 -8.16 9.74
N ALA A 541 -7.77 -7.81 10.93
CA ALA A 541 -8.39 -8.20 12.18
C ALA A 541 -9.84 -7.66 12.31
N ARG A 542 -10.07 -6.41 11.90
CA ARG A 542 -11.41 -5.80 11.90
C ARG A 542 -12.36 -6.51 10.91
N ARG A 543 -11.89 -6.81 9.70
CA ARG A 543 -12.67 -7.55 8.69
C ARG A 543 -12.99 -8.97 9.16
N LEU A 544 -12.01 -9.69 9.71
CA LEU A 544 -12.23 -11.03 10.27
C LEU A 544 -13.32 -11.02 11.35
N LEU A 545 -13.28 -10.07 12.29
CA LEU A 545 -14.30 -9.95 13.34
C LEU A 545 -15.67 -9.51 12.82
N ALA A 546 -15.73 -8.81 11.69
CA ALA A 546 -16.96 -8.45 11.03
C ALA A 546 -17.55 -9.59 10.18
N GLY A 547 -16.85 -10.73 10.05
CA GLY A 547 -17.25 -11.84 9.17
C GLY A 547 -17.10 -11.52 7.69
N LEU A 548 -16.30 -10.51 7.33
CA LEU A 548 -16.07 -10.10 5.96
C LEU A 548 -14.80 -10.79 5.41
N PRO A 549 -14.75 -11.07 4.09
CA PRO A 549 -13.54 -11.63 3.49
C PRO A 549 -12.37 -10.64 3.65
N VAL A 550 -11.20 -11.18 3.99
CA VAL A 550 -9.95 -10.41 3.94
C VAL A 550 -9.57 -10.29 2.48
N THR A 551 -9.48 -9.07 1.96
CA THR A 551 -9.20 -8.80 0.54
C THR A 551 -7.72 -9.07 0.22
N ASP A 552 -7.40 -9.32 -1.06
CA ASP A 552 -6.03 -9.56 -1.53
C ASP A 552 -5.08 -8.38 -1.24
N ASP A 553 -5.63 -7.16 -1.14
CA ASP A 553 -4.89 -5.96 -0.75
C ASP A 553 -4.29 -6.05 0.68
N VAL A 554 -4.81 -6.97 1.49
CA VAL A 554 -4.35 -7.25 2.86
C VAL A 554 -3.62 -8.60 2.93
N ALA A 555 -3.01 -9.06 1.84
CA ALA A 555 -2.34 -10.36 1.77
C ALA A 555 -1.20 -10.49 2.79
N PHE A 556 -1.28 -11.50 3.64
CA PHE A 556 -0.29 -11.78 4.70
C PHE A 556 1.08 -12.22 4.15
N GLY A 557 1.18 -12.65 2.90
CA GLY A 557 2.45 -13.08 2.30
C GLY A 557 3.50 -11.96 2.16
N GLU A 558 3.09 -10.70 1.99
CA GLU A 558 4.01 -9.55 2.04
C GLU A 558 4.49 -9.25 3.46
N LEU A 559 3.60 -9.42 4.44
CA LEU A 559 3.86 -9.22 5.85
C LEU A 559 4.99 -10.13 6.34
N ASP A 560 4.91 -11.42 6.02
CA ASP A 560 5.91 -12.38 6.45
C ASP A 560 7.28 -12.11 5.83
N ARG A 561 7.34 -11.80 4.51
CA ARG A 561 8.57 -11.37 3.85
C ARG A 561 9.18 -10.13 4.49
N PHE A 562 8.34 -9.19 4.89
CA PHE A 562 8.79 -7.96 5.54
C PHE A 562 9.32 -8.25 6.93
N ALA A 563 8.55 -8.96 7.77
CA ALA A 563 8.92 -9.28 9.14
C ALA A 563 10.25 -10.04 9.22
N VAL A 564 10.46 -11.04 8.36
CA VAL A 564 11.73 -11.77 8.25
C VAL A 564 12.89 -10.84 7.84
N ARG A 565 12.65 -9.93 6.92
CA ARG A 565 13.67 -8.99 6.43
C ARG A 565 14.11 -7.98 7.47
N VAL A 566 13.16 -7.43 8.22
CA VAL A 566 13.44 -6.43 9.27
C VAL A 566 13.75 -7.08 10.62
N ARG A 567 13.49 -8.39 10.79
CA ARG A 567 13.61 -9.16 12.04
C ARG A 567 12.68 -8.64 13.13
N ASP A 568 11.48 -8.19 12.78
CA ASP A 568 10.45 -7.80 13.73
C ASP A 568 9.59 -9.02 14.09
N ASN A 569 9.96 -9.72 15.16
CA ASN A 569 9.26 -10.91 15.63
C ASN A 569 7.82 -10.59 16.08
N GLN A 570 7.55 -9.38 16.56
CA GLN A 570 6.22 -8.99 17.04
C GLN A 570 5.21 -8.91 15.90
N ILE A 571 5.57 -8.24 14.80
CA ILE A 571 4.75 -8.21 13.58
C ILE A 571 4.59 -9.61 13.02
N GLN A 572 5.65 -10.42 13.01
CA GLN A 572 5.59 -11.77 12.47
C GLN A 572 4.61 -12.67 13.25
N LEU A 573 4.72 -12.68 14.58
CA LEU A 573 3.88 -13.53 15.43
C LEU A 573 2.41 -13.14 15.34
N PHE A 574 2.10 -11.84 15.41
CA PHE A 574 0.74 -11.34 15.32
C PHE A 574 0.13 -11.61 13.94
N GLY A 575 0.90 -11.39 12.87
CA GLY A 575 0.48 -11.67 11.50
C GLY A 575 0.17 -13.16 11.26
N LEU A 576 1.03 -14.06 11.75
CA LEU A 576 0.80 -15.51 11.66
C LEU A 576 -0.45 -15.95 12.42
N LEU A 577 -0.73 -15.34 13.58
CA LEU A 577 -1.98 -15.60 14.31
C LEU A 577 -3.21 -15.18 13.52
N LEU A 578 -3.23 -13.97 12.96
CA LEU A 578 -4.34 -13.48 12.14
C LEU A 578 -4.54 -14.32 10.88
N GLU A 579 -3.46 -14.70 10.20
CA GLU A 579 -3.51 -15.60 9.04
C GLU A 579 -4.06 -16.98 9.39
N GLY A 580 -3.71 -17.49 10.57
CA GLY A 580 -4.26 -18.72 11.09
C GLY A 580 -5.78 -18.61 11.33
N TRP A 581 -6.25 -17.52 11.93
CA TRP A 581 -7.67 -17.27 12.13
C TRP A 581 -8.43 -17.07 10.82
N GLN A 582 -7.85 -16.37 9.86
CA GLN A 582 -8.41 -16.26 8.50
C GLN A 582 -8.54 -17.64 7.85
N SER A 583 -7.48 -18.45 7.88
CA SER A 583 -7.49 -19.80 7.30
C SER A 583 -8.59 -20.66 7.92
N LEU A 584 -8.83 -20.49 9.23
CA LEU A 584 -9.88 -21.21 9.93
C LEU A 584 -11.28 -20.73 9.52
N ALA A 585 -11.48 -19.42 9.37
CA ALA A 585 -12.72 -18.83 8.87
C ALA A 585 -13.05 -19.30 7.44
N GLU A 586 -12.03 -19.49 6.60
CA GLU A 586 -12.14 -19.98 5.23
C GLU A 586 -12.26 -21.53 5.14
N GLY A 587 -12.41 -22.23 6.26
CA GLY A 587 -12.56 -23.68 6.29
C GLY A 587 -11.28 -24.48 6.06
N ARG A 588 -10.10 -23.91 6.34
CA ARG A 588 -8.78 -24.53 6.20
C ARG A 588 -8.12 -24.81 7.57
N PRO A 589 -8.66 -25.74 8.38
CA PRO A 589 -8.20 -25.96 9.75
C PRO A 589 -6.76 -26.49 9.85
N VAL A 590 -6.29 -27.19 8.85
CA VAL A 590 -4.91 -27.75 8.85
C VAL A 590 -3.89 -26.62 8.66
N ASN A 591 -4.17 -25.68 7.77
CA ASN A 591 -3.34 -24.50 7.61
C ASN A 591 -3.37 -23.62 8.89
N ALA A 592 -4.53 -23.44 9.51
CA ALA A 592 -4.65 -22.74 10.78
C ALA A 592 -3.78 -23.38 11.88
N LYS A 593 -3.84 -24.72 12.02
CA LYS A 593 -2.98 -25.47 12.94
C LYS A 593 -1.49 -25.28 12.61
N PHE A 594 -1.14 -25.30 11.32
CA PHE A 594 0.22 -25.07 10.87
C PHE A 594 0.73 -23.68 11.31
N ARG A 595 -0.07 -22.61 11.13
CA ARG A 595 0.29 -21.25 11.57
C ARG A 595 0.45 -21.18 13.10
N ALA A 596 -0.44 -21.78 13.85
CA ALA A 596 -0.33 -21.87 15.32
C ALA A 596 1.00 -22.54 15.76
N VAL A 597 1.37 -23.65 15.13
CA VAL A 597 2.64 -24.35 15.41
C VAL A 597 3.85 -23.50 15.04
N GLN A 598 3.77 -22.68 13.96
CA GLN A 598 4.84 -21.74 13.63
C GLN A 598 5.02 -20.67 14.69
N VAL A 599 3.93 -20.07 15.19
CA VAL A 599 4.00 -19.11 16.29
C VAL A 599 4.65 -19.75 17.53
N LEU A 600 4.25 -20.97 17.91
CA LEU A 600 4.82 -21.70 19.05
C LEU A 600 6.32 -21.99 18.91
N LYS A 601 6.81 -22.14 17.67
CA LYS A 601 8.24 -22.36 17.41
C LYS A 601 9.06 -21.06 17.39
N LEU A 602 8.46 -19.96 16.92
CA LEU A 602 9.14 -18.67 16.78
C LEU A 602 9.11 -17.86 18.08
N ALA A 603 8.04 -17.98 18.86
CA ALA A 603 7.91 -17.31 20.14
C ALA A 603 8.71 -18.03 21.22
N ASP A 604 9.69 -17.35 21.81
CA ASP A 604 10.38 -17.89 22.97
C ASP A 604 9.46 -17.94 24.23
N GLU A 605 9.96 -18.49 25.33
CA GLU A 605 9.17 -18.67 26.53
C GLU A 605 8.73 -17.36 27.21
N SER A 606 9.40 -16.23 26.94
CA SER A 606 9.05 -14.91 27.47
C SER A 606 7.83 -14.30 26.78
N ILE A 607 7.53 -14.70 25.53
CA ILE A 607 6.42 -14.19 24.74
C ILE A 607 5.13 -15.00 25.04
N THR A 608 4.72 -14.98 26.31
CA THR A 608 3.63 -15.84 26.83
C THR A 608 2.30 -15.57 26.15
N TYR A 609 1.93 -14.32 25.91
CA TYR A 609 0.64 -13.94 25.36
C TYR A 609 0.42 -14.49 23.93
N MET A 610 1.40 -14.39 23.03
CA MET A 610 1.29 -14.93 21.67
C MET A 610 1.26 -16.44 21.67
N ARG A 611 2.03 -17.10 22.54
CA ARG A 611 2.01 -18.57 22.70
C ARG A 611 0.64 -19.08 23.16
N GLU A 612 0.05 -18.42 24.16
CA GLU A 612 -1.27 -18.79 24.69
C GLU A 612 -2.38 -18.65 23.63
N ASN A 613 -2.34 -17.58 22.83
CA ASN A 613 -3.31 -17.41 21.74
C ASN A 613 -3.05 -18.34 20.55
N ALA A 614 -1.83 -18.77 20.33
CA ALA A 614 -1.52 -19.83 19.36
C ALA A 614 -2.06 -21.18 19.80
N LEU A 615 -1.97 -21.50 21.09
CA LEU A 615 -2.60 -22.72 21.65
C LEU A 615 -4.13 -22.68 21.52
N LEU A 616 -4.74 -21.51 21.72
CA LEU A 616 -6.18 -21.32 21.50
C LEU A 616 -6.54 -21.56 20.02
N LEU A 617 -5.80 -20.98 19.08
CA LEU A 617 -6.00 -21.19 17.64
C LEU A 617 -5.82 -22.68 17.26
N GLU A 618 -4.77 -23.31 17.76
CA GLU A 618 -4.53 -24.75 17.53
C GLU A 618 -5.71 -25.60 18.00
N ARG A 619 -6.27 -25.29 19.18
CA ARG A 619 -7.40 -26.03 19.73
C ARG A 619 -8.69 -25.81 18.92
N VAL A 620 -8.97 -24.59 18.47
CA VAL A 620 -10.14 -24.32 17.62
C VAL A 620 -10.00 -25.00 16.25
N ALA A 621 -8.79 -24.98 15.68
CA ALA A 621 -8.51 -25.71 14.44
C ALA A 621 -8.71 -27.21 14.61
N TYR A 622 -8.35 -27.75 15.77
CA TYR A 622 -8.61 -29.12 16.18
C TYR A 622 -10.11 -29.43 16.22
N LEU A 623 -10.88 -28.63 16.94
CA LEU A 623 -12.34 -28.85 17.08
C LEU A 623 -13.07 -28.78 15.73
N ARG A 624 -12.51 -28.07 14.76
CA ARG A 624 -13.03 -28.02 13.37
C ARG A 624 -12.57 -29.21 12.51
N ASN A 625 -11.53 -29.94 12.90
CA ASN A 625 -10.96 -31.04 12.14
C ASN A 625 -10.84 -32.31 13.00
N THR A 626 -11.98 -32.82 13.47
CA THR A 626 -12.08 -33.96 14.37
C THR A 626 -11.47 -35.27 13.86
N SER A 627 -11.08 -35.34 12.56
CA SER A 627 -10.47 -36.52 11.98
C SER A 627 -9.00 -36.78 12.38
N LEU A 628 -8.37 -35.88 13.15
CA LEU A 628 -6.94 -35.92 13.49
C LEU A 628 -6.64 -36.07 14.99
N VAL A 629 -7.64 -36.41 15.81
CA VAL A 629 -7.50 -36.38 17.26
C VAL A 629 -7.14 -37.69 17.90
N SER A 630 -6.28 -37.63 18.95
CA SER A 630 -6.06 -38.76 19.85
C SER A 630 -6.92 -38.67 21.11
N VAL A 631 -7.51 -39.76 21.52
CA VAL A 631 -8.29 -39.91 22.77
C VAL A 631 -7.46 -39.50 23.99
N ARG A 632 -6.16 -39.57 23.93
CA ARG A 632 -5.24 -39.18 25.01
C ARG A 632 -5.23 -37.69 25.24
N GLU A 633 -5.21 -36.87 24.19
CA GLU A 633 -5.23 -35.40 24.29
C GLU A 633 -6.57 -34.89 24.87
N GLU A 634 -7.66 -35.59 24.55
CA GLU A 634 -8.96 -35.29 25.10
C GLU A 634 -9.02 -35.61 26.61
N ALA A 635 -8.44 -36.74 27.04
CA ALA A 635 -8.40 -37.11 28.46
C ALA A 635 -7.51 -36.14 29.27
N GLU A 636 -6.40 -35.67 28.74
CA GLU A 636 -5.54 -34.70 29.40
C GLU A 636 -6.25 -33.36 29.59
N LEU A 637 -6.99 -32.87 28.59
CA LEU A 637 -7.81 -31.65 28.71
C LEU A 637 -8.96 -31.77 29.74
N LEU A 638 -9.60 -32.92 29.80
CA LEU A 638 -10.66 -33.17 30.78
C LEU A 638 -10.11 -33.25 32.22
N ASP A 639 -8.87 -33.62 32.40
CA ASP A 639 -8.18 -33.61 33.71
C ASP A 639 -7.84 -32.18 34.16
N ILE A 640 -7.40 -31.30 33.22
CA ILE A 640 -7.20 -29.86 33.44
C ILE A 640 -8.52 -29.19 33.89
N SER A 641 -9.68 -29.64 33.40
CA SER A 641 -11.00 -29.08 33.75
C SER A 641 -11.36 -29.15 35.24
N LYS A 642 -10.58 -29.85 36.02
CA LYS A 642 -10.76 -29.96 37.50
C LYS A 642 -9.97 -28.92 38.29
N THR A 643 -9.10 -28.13 37.62
CA THR A 643 -8.24 -27.13 38.27
C THR A 643 -8.63 -25.72 37.86
N GLN A 644 -8.35 -24.73 38.72
CA GLN A 644 -8.56 -23.33 38.36
C GLN A 644 -7.35 -22.88 37.52
N VAL A 645 -7.63 -22.35 36.33
CA VAL A 645 -6.62 -21.84 35.39
C VAL A 645 -7.02 -20.44 34.90
N GLY A 646 -6.09 -19.73 34.33
CA GLY A 646 -6.32 -18.39 33.78
C GLY A 646 -6.06 -18.32 32.25
N GLY A 647 -6.29 -17.16 31.68
CA GLY A 647 -5.93 -16.85 30.31
C GLY A 647 -6.60 -17.74 29.26
N SER A 648 -5.83 -18.09 28.22
CA SER A 648 -6.31 -18.88 27.09
C SER A 648 -6.73 -20.31 27.48
N GLU A 649 -6.11 -20.90 28.51
CA GLU A 649 -6.48 -22.24 28.96
C GLU A 649 -7.95 -22.32 29.42
N ALA A 650 -8.44 -21.26 30.11
CA ALA A 650 -9.84 -21.15 30.49
C ALA A 650 -10.77 -21.22 29.25
N TRP A 651 -10.40 -20.54 28.17
CA TRP A 651 -11.14 -20.57 26.92
C TRP A 651 -10.99 -21.90 26.17
N ILE A 652 -9.82 -22.50 26.13
CA ILE A 652 -9.57 -23.79 25.48
C ILE A 652 -10.47 -24.87 26.06
N VAL A 653 -10.54 -24.96 27.38
CA VAL A 653 -11.39 -25.95 28.06
C VAL A 653 -12.88 -25.63 27.87
N ALA A 654 -13.27 -24.36 27.96
CA ALA A 654 -14.66 -23.95 27.73
C ALA A 654 -15.15 -24.32 26.31
N LEU A 655 -14.33 -24.04 25.28
CA LEU A 655 -14.65 -24.37 23.89
C LEU A 655 -14.72 -25.89 23.67
N HIS A 656 -13.84 -26.65 24.29
CA HIS A 656 -13.88 -28.11 24.22
C HIS A 656 -15.13 -28.70 24.88
N LEU A 657 -15.47 -28.27 26.10
CA LEU A 657 -16.66 -28.71 26.79
C LEU A 657 -17.95 -28.36 26.04
N ALA A 658 -17.98 -27.18 25.42
CA ALA A 658 -19.08 -26.73 24.56
C ALA A 658 -19.21 -27.61 23.29
N ALA A 659 -18.08 -27.91 22.63
CA ALA A 659 -18.08 -28.79 21.46
C ALA A 659 -18.47 -30.23 21.77
N ALA A 660 -18.09 -30.74 22.97
CA ALA A 660 -18.48 -32.06 23.46
C ALA A 660 -19.93 -32.13 23.98
N GLY A 661 -20.68 -30.99 23.98
CA GLY A 661 -22.05 -30.96 24.45
C GLY A 661 -22.23 -31.11 25.98
N ARG A 662 -21.17 -30.89 26.76
CA ARG A 662 -21.16 -31.08 28.23
C ARG A 662 -21.63 -29.82 28.98
N ASP A 663 -22.88 -29.43 28.81
CA ASP A 663 -23.44 -28.16 29.31
C ASP A 663 -23.36 -27.93 30.82
N SER A 664 -23.45 -29.01 31.65
CA SER A 664 -23.29 -28.92 33.08
C SER A 664 -21.84 -28.60 33.50
N ASP A 665 -20.90 -29.29 32.89
CA ASP A 665 -19.49 -29.13 33.19
C ASP A 665 -18.98 -27.77 32.65
N LEU A 666 -19.45 -27.33 31.49
CA LEU A 666 -19.22 -26.01 30.95
C LEU A 666 -19.68 -24.90 31.91
N ALA A 667 -20.91 -25.05 32.51
CA ALA A 667 -21.41 -24.06 33.44
C ALA A 667 -20.56 -23.99 34.73
N ALA A 668 -20.18 -25.16 35.26
CA ALA A 668 -19.31 -25.25 36.43
C ALA A 668 -17.92 -24.65 36.14
N TRP A 669 -17.34 -25.00 35.00
CA TRP A 669 -16.03 -24.49 34.54
C TRP A 669 -16.00 -22.97 34.38
N MET A 670 -16.99 -22.41 33.68
CA MET A 670 -17.08 -20.95 33.45
C MET A 670 -17.31 -20.18 34.77
N SER A 671 -18.00 -20.75 35.71
CA SER A 671 -18.18 -20.15 37.04
C SER A 671 -16.89 -20.17 37.87
N MET A 672 -16.15 -21.28 37.83
CA MET A 672 -14.88 -21.45 38.54
C MET A 672 -13.78 -20.58 37.98
N ASN A 673 -13.71 -20.44 36.67
CA ASN A 673 -12.65 -19.71 35.95
C ASN A 673 -13.12 -18.36 35.42
N ARG A 674 -14.07 -17.72 36.09
CA ARG A 674 -14.69 -16.46 35.63
C ARG A 674 -13.69 -15.34 35.36
N SER A 675 -12.62 -15.21 36.17
CA SER A 675 -11.56 -14.20 35.95
C SER A 675 -10.84 -14.42 34.65
N GLY A 676 -10.45 -15.62 34.29
CA GLY A 676 -9.77 -15.94 33.03
C GLY A 676 -10.71 -15.81 31.81
N ILE A 677 -11.95 -16.22 31.90
CA ILE A 677 -12.96 -16.09 30.83
C ILE A 677 -13.29 -14.62 30.53
N LEU A 678 -13.33 -13.76 31.55
CA LEU A 678 -13.68 -12.35 31.40
C LEU A 678 -12.45 -11.44 31.25
N ASP A 679 -11.22 -11.99 31.18
CA ASP A 679 -10.00 -11.24 30.97
C ASP A 679 -10.04 -10.48 29.65
N PRO A 680 -9.96 -9.13 29.64
CA PRO A 680 -10.01 -8.34 28.42
C PRO A 680 -8.93 -8.71 27.41
N SER A 681 -7.75 -9.15 27.87
CA SER A 681 -6.60 -9.47 27.03
C SER A 681 -6.87 -10.58 26.00
N TYR A 682 -7.75 -11.54 26.36
CA TYR A 682 -8.08 -12.67 25.46
C TYR A 682 -9.36 -12.45 24.66
N ARG A 683 -10.04 -11.34 24.84
CA ARG A 683 -11.35 -11.08 24.26
C ARG A 683 -11.36 -11.11 22.74
N LEU A 684 -10.34 -10.53 22.09
CA LEU A 684 -10.20 -10.55 20.62
C LEU A 684 -10.18 -11.98 20.09
N PHE A 685 -9.27 -12.80 20.59
CA PHE A 685 -9.07 -14.16 20.08
C PHE A 685 -10.22 -15.12 20.51
N ALA A 686 -10.81 -14.89 21.68
CA ALA A 686 -12.00 -15.62 22.09
C ALA A 686 -13.22 -15.31 21.19
N ARG A 687 -13.36 -14.06 20.72
CA ARG A 687 -14.40 -13.69 19.73
C ARG A 687 -14.17 -14.40 18.41
N LEU A 688 -12.94 -14.41 17.91
CA LEU A 688 -12.57 -15.15 16.70
C LEU A 688 -12.84 -16.65 16.85
N ALA A 689 -12.48 -17.23 18.00
CA ALA A 689 -12.76 -18.65 18.30
C ALA A 689 -14.25 -18.96 18.28
N MET A 690 -15.05 -18.13 18.93
CA MET A 690 -16.51 -18.31 18.96
C MET A 690 -17.15 -18.09 17.58
N HIS A 691 -16.61 -17.18 16.79
CA HIS A 691 -17.07 -16.95 15.43
C HIS A 691 -16.82 -18.18 14.54
N CYS A 692 -15.64 -18.82 14.67
CA CYS A 692 -15.28 -19.98 13.86
C CYS A 692 -15.98 -21.31 14.26
N LEU A 693 -16.59 -21.42 15.43
CA LEU A 693 -17.10 -22.69 15.95
C LEU A 693 -18.63 -22.90 15.88
N GLY A 694 -19.42 -21.89 15.52
CA GLY A 694 -20.88 -22.04 15.37
C GLY A 694 -21.60 -22.50 16.62
N GLU A 695 -22.16 -23.75 16.64
CA GLU A 695 -22.95 -24.27 17.73
C GLU A 695 -22.28 -24.28 19.13
N PRO A 696 -21.00 -24.68 19.28
CA PRO A 696 -20.28 -24.53 20.55
C PRO A 696 -20.25 -23.08 21.07
N ALA A 697 -20.12 -22.10 20.19
CA ALA A 697 -20.19 -20.69 20.58
C ALA A 697 -21.55 -20.29 21.16
N VAL A 698 -22.64 -20.79 20.61
CA VAL A 698 -24.01 -20.56 21.14
C VAL A 698 -24.14 -21.10 22.56
N ARG A 699 -23.58 -22.27 22.84
CA ARG A 699 -23.58 -22.88 24.18
C ARG A 699 -22.82 -22.02 25.19
N ILE A 700 -21.66 -21.50 24.84
CA ILE A 700 -20.87 -20.59 25.67
C ILE A 700 -21.62 -19.28 25.91
N ARG A 701 -22.19 -18.66 24.85
CA ARG A 701 -22.94 -17.40 24.96
C ARG A 701 -24.07 -17.47 25.95
N LYS A 702 -24.80 -18.59 26.02
CA LYS A 702 -25.86 -18.81 26.99
C LYS A 702 -25.39 -18.82 28.45
N LYS A 703 -24.09 -18.98 28.70
CA LYS A 703 -23.48 -19.02 30.05
C LYS A 703 -22.74 -17.75 30.42
N LEU A 704 -22.47 -16.86 29.45
CA LEU A 704 -21.84 -15.54 29.71
C LEU A 704 -22.83 -14.59 30.40
N PRO A 705 -22.36 -13.70 31.29
CA PRO A 705 -23.20 -12.66 31.89
C PRO A 705 -23.80 -11.76 30.80
N VAL A 706 -25.08 -11.38 30.95
CA VAL A 706 -25.82 -10.56 29.97
C VAL A 706 -25.09 -9.25 29.62
N ARG A 707 -24.42 -8.62 30.61
CA ARG A 707 -23.65 -7.39 30.42
C ARG A 707 -22.41 -7.58 29.54
N GLU A 708 -21.91 -8.80 29.42
CA GLU A 708 -20.72 -9.12 28.63
C GLU A 708 -21.06 -9.68 27.24
N LEU A 709 -22.32 -10.10 27.04
CA LEU A 709 -22.76 -10.71 25.77
C LEU A 709 -22.48 -9.82 24.56
N SER A 710 -22.70 -8.52 24.66
CA SER A 710 -22.44 -7.58 23.56
C SER A 710 -20.95 -7.47 23.19
N ARG A 711 -20.05 -7.79 24.11
CA ARG A 711 -18.59 -7.75 23.92
C ARG A 711 -18.04 -9.00 23.25
N TYR A 712 -18.80 -10.10 23.31
CA TYR A 712 -18.44 -11.40 22.72
C TYR A 712 -19.36 -11.81 21.56
N SER A 713 -20.43 -11.06 21.28
CA SER A 713 -21.33 -11.31 20.15
C SER A 713 -20.95 -10.41 18.97
N LEU A 714 -20.88 -10.97 17.79
CA LEU A 714 -21.15 -10.26 16.56
C LEU A 714 -22.67 -10.03 16.53
N ARG A 715 -23.14 -8.81 16.27
CA ARG A 715 -24.58 -8.52 16.29
C ARG A 715 -25.36 -9.42 15.34
N ASP A 716 -26.54 -9.82 15.75
CA ASP A 716 -27.48 -10.70 15.03
C ASP A 716 -27.94 -10.17 13.65
N ASP A 717 -27.56 -8.95 13.28
CA ASP A 717 -27.90 -8.31 12.00
C ASP A 717 -27.18 -8.90 10.76
N PHE A 718 -26.30 -9.88 10.95
CA PHE A 718 -25.52 -10.54 9.89
C PHE A 718 -26.00 -11.95 9.53
N GLU A 719 -27.13 -12.40 10.05
CA GLU A 719 -27.64 -13.76 9.76
C GLU A 719 -27.93 -14.03 8.27
N GLY A 720 -27.98 -13.01 7.41
CA GLY A 720 -28.22 -13.18 5.97
C GLY A 720 -26.97 -13.29 5.08
N GLU A 721 -25.82 -12.70 5.46
CA GLU A 721 -24.63 -12.69 4.61
C GLU A 721 -23.52 -13.63 5.12
N SER A 722 -23.50 -13.94 6.41
CA SER A 722 -22.52 -14.87 6.98
C SER A 722 -22.77 -16.34 6.62
N GLU A 723 -24.02 -16.73 6.27
CA GLU A 723 -24.31 -18.08 5.76
C GLU A 723 -23.54 -18.38 4.45
N HIS A 724 -23.23 -17.39 3.62
CA HIS A 724 -22.48 -17.62 2.37
C HIS A 724 -20.97 -17.71 2.56
N LEU A 725 -20.40 -17.10 3.60
CA LEU A 725 -18.97 -17.20 3.91
C LEU A 725 -18.62 -18.50 4.67
N PHE A 726 -19.59 -19.05 5.42
CA PHE A 726 -19.43 -20.29 6.20
C PHE A 726 -20.13 -21.51 5.59
N GLN A 727 -20.69 -21.39 4.39
CA GLN A 727 -20.80 -22.52 3.49
C GLN A 727 -19.38 -22.85 2.97
N ALA A 728 -18.45 -23.03 3.90
CA ALA A 728 -17.40 -23.98 3.72
C ALA A 728 -18.11 -25.22 3.22
N GLY A 729 -17.76 -25.63 1.99
CA GLY A 729 -18.30 -26.82 1.42
C GLY A 729 -18.46 -27.82 2.55
N GLU A 730 -19.62 -28.39 2.69
CA GLU A 730 -19.79 -29.58 3.45
C GLU A 730 -18.58 -30.44 3.10
N VAL A 731 -17.50 -30.31 3.87
CA VAL A 731 -16.64 -31.43 4.07
C VAL A 731 -17.65 -32.40 4.62
N GLU A 732 -18.14 -33.27 3.72
CA GLU A 732 -18.87 -34.44 4.15
C GLU A 732 -18.12 -34.84 5.41
N ALA A 733 -18.73 -34.61 6.53
CA ALA A 733 -18.25 -35.12 7.78
C ALA A 733 -18.04 -36.58 7.45
N VAL A 734 -16.79 -36.98 7.29
CA VAL A 734 -16.45 -38.39 7.25
C VAL A 734 -16.69 -38.81 8.68
N ASP A 735 -17.98 -38.80 9.00
CA ASP A 735 -18.52 -39.44 10.18
C ASP A 735 -18.22 -40.90 10.04
N THR A 736 -17.31 -41.27 10.79
CA THR A 736 -17.18 -42.49 11.55
C THR A 736 -15.72 -42.69 11.88
N ILE A 737 -15.37 -42.48 13.15
CA ILE A 737 -14.14 -43.04 13.72
C ILE A 737 -14.11 -44.50 13.25
N GLY A 738 -13.19 -44.84 12.38
CA GLY A 738 -13.04 -46.22 11.95
C GLY A 738 -12.79 -47.04 13.21
N HIS A 739 -13.53 -48.11 13.36
CA HIS A 739 -13.34 -49.04 14.45
C HIS A 739 -11.86 -49.46 14.64
N ILE A 740 -11.09 -49.48 13.54
CA ILE A 740 -9.68 -49.78 13.53
C ILE A 740 -8.91 -48.74 12.71
N GLU A 741 -7.91 -48.17 13.33
CA GLU A 741 -6.94 -47.32 12.65
C GLU A 741 -5.59 -48.05 12.53
N MET A 742 -4.97 -48.03 11.31
CA MET A 742 -3.66 -48.54 11.08
C MET A 742 -2.76 -47.45 10.50
N ARG A 743 -1.61 -47.23 11.13
CA ARG A 743 -0.57 -46.29 10.68
C ARG A 743 0.64 -47.06 10.21
N MET A 744 1.08 -46.71 9.00
CA MET A 744 2.19 -47.43 8.31
C MET A 744 3.40 -46.52 8.08
N PHE A 745 3.23 -45.21 8.16
CA PHE A 745 4.31 -44.25 7.99
C PHE A 745 5.15 -44.14 9.27
N GLY A 746 6.47 -44.24 9.15
CA GLY A 746 7.43 -44.27 10.25
C GLY A 746 7.49 -45.66 10.94
N ALA A 747 6.45 -46.06 11.62
CA ALA A 747 6.35 -47.34 12.31
C ALA A 747 4.94 -47.91 12.21
N PHE A 748 4.82 -49.25 12.11
CA PHE A 748 3.50 -49.89 12.15
C PHE A 748 2.87 -49.74 13.52
N ARG A 749 1.66 -49.20 13.56
CA ARG A 749 0.79 -49.10 14.73
C ARG A 749 -0.64 -49.41 14.30
N ALA A 750 -1.37 -50.13 15.15
CA ALA A 750 -2.78 -50.40 14.95
C ALA A 750 -3.52 -50.16 16.26
N GLU A 751 -4.66 -49.51 16.16
CA GLU A 751 -5.50 -49.17 17.27
C GLU A 751 -6.94 -49.66 16.99
N ARG A 752 -7.65 -50.10 18.03
CA ARG A 752 -9.04 -50.44 17.97
C ARG A 752 -9.79 -49.62 19.00
N ASP A 753 -10.75 -48.82 18.54
CA ASP A 753 -11.52 -47.87 19.35
C ASP A 753 -10.59 -46.94 20.18
N GLY A 754 -9.44 -46.52 19.59
CA GLY A 754 -8.44 -45.69 20.25
C GLY A 754 -7.47 -46.40 21.20
N PHE A 755 -7.61 -47.73 21.39
CA PHE A 755 -6.67 -48.53 22.21
C PHE A 755 -5.70 -49.28 21.34
N PRO A 756 -4.39 -49.27 21.64
CA PRO A 756 -3.38 -49.94 20.81
C PRO A 756 -3.55 -51.46 20.80
N ILE A 757 -3.49 -52.06 19.62
CA ILE A 757 -3.41 -53.50 19.44
C ILE A 757 -1.99 -53.94 19.73
N THR A 758 -1.78 -54.52 20.90
CA THR A 758 -0.46 -54.94 21.38
C THR A 758 0.04 -56.23 20.74
N ASP A 759 1.36 -56.52 20.80
CA ASP A 759 1.98 -57.73 20.27
C ASP A 759 1.33 -59.03 20.84
N LYS A 760 0.85 -58.98 22.07
CA LYS A 760 0.10 -60.09 22.69
C LYS A 760 -1.22 -60.37 21.97
N MET A 761 -1.89 -59.38 21.47
CA MET A 761 -3.15 -59.48 20.72
C MET A 761 -2.92 -60.02 19.31
N TRP A 762 -1.81 -59.69 18.65
CA TRP A 762 -1.44 -60.28 17.38
C TRP A 762 -1.11 -61.77 17.46
N ARG A 763 -0.74 -62.29 18.65
CA ARG A 763 -0.34 -63.66 18.93
C ARG A 763 0.81 -64.20 18.11
N ARG A 764 1.09 -63.69 16.94
CA ARG A 764 2.25 -63.97 16.06
C ARG A 764 2.56 -62.81 15.18
N LYS A 765 3.84 -62.52 14.96
CA LYS A 765 4.30 -61.43 14.06
C LYS A 765 3.69 -61.51 12.65
N LYS A 766 3.45 -62.71 12.13
CA LYS A 766 2.85 -62.92 10.80
C LYS A 766 1.41 -62.39 10.69
N ALA A 767 0.67 -62.33 11.77
CA ALA A 767 -0.70 -61.73 11.75
C ALA A 767 -0.62 -60.21 11.59
N ALA A 768 0.33 -59.53 12.25
CA ALA A 768 0.63 -58.12 12.03
C ALA A 768 1.14 -57.88 10.60
N THR A 769 2.10 -58.69 10.10
CA THR A 769 2.61 -58.58 8.72
C THR A 769 1.50 -58.77 7.67
N LEU A 770 0.52 -59.65 7.93
CA LEU A 770 -0.66 -59.78 7.07
C LEU A 770 -1.51 -58.54 7.10
N ALA A 771 -1.77 -57.93 8.30
CA ALA A 771 -2.50 -56.68 8.42
C ALA A 771 -1.79 -55.56 7.62
N GLU A 772 -0.46 -55.43 7.78
CA GLU A 772 0.40 -54.49 7.06
C GLU A 772 0.26 -54.67 5.55
N ARG A 773 0.33 -55.94 5.06
CA ARG A 773 0.19 -56.24 3.62
C ARG A 773 -1.19 -55.85 3.07
N LEU A 774 -2.24 -56.13 3.82
CA LEU A 774 -3.62 -55.80 3.42
C LEU A 774 -3.91 -54.30 3.50
N ALA A 775 -3.32 -53.61 4.47
CA ALA A 775 -3.41 -52.17 4.57
C ALA A 775 -2.87 -51.44 3.34
N LEU A 776 -1.83 -51.99 2.70
CA LEU A 776 -1.24 -51.48 1.46
C LEU A 776 -2.01 -51.89 0.20
N GLY A 777 -3.07 -52.69 0.32
CA GLY A 777 -3.89 -53.14 -0.81
C GLY A 777 -4.79 -52.08 -1.43
N MET A 778 -4.94 -50.94 -0.79
CA MET A 778 -5.63 -49.76 -1.34
C MET A 778 -6.99 -50.06 -1.99
N ASP A 779 -7.91 -50.70 -1.26
CA ASP A 779 -9.23 -51.16 -1.71
C ASP A 779 -9.22 -52.41 -2.61
N ALA A 780 -8.07 -52.91 -2.97
CA ALA A 780 -7.97 -54.14 -3.75
C ALA A 780 -7.96 -55.37 -2.86
N MET A 781 -8.75 -56.34 -3.24
CA MET A 781 -8.66 -57.69 -2.72
C MET A 781 -7.39 -58.34 -3.28
N VAL A 782 -6.59 -58.90 -2.41
CA VAL A 782 -5.28 -59.52 -2.79
C VAL A 782 -5.44 -61.03 -2.85
N ASP A 783 -4.91 -61.63 -3.91
CA ASP A 783 -4.94 -63.08 -4.09
C ASP A 783 -4.20 -63.79 -2.97
N ARG A 784 -4.79 -64.89 -2.47
CA ARG A 784 -4.25 -65.68 -1.35
C ARG A 784 -2.91 -66.30 -1.65
N GLU A 785 -2.70 -66.80 -2.88
CA GLU A 785 -1.45 -67.46 -3.25
C GLU A 785 -0.30 -66.45 -3.25
N THR A 786 -0.56 -65.22 -3.77
CA THR A 786 0.37 -64.13 -3.72
C THR A 786 0.76 -63.78 -2.30
N ILE A 787 -0.21 -63.61 -1.40
CA ILE A 787 0.05 -63.34 0.02
C ILE A 787 0.83 -64.45 0.68
N ALA A 788 0.47 -65.74 0.40
CA ALA A 788 1.15 -66.89 0.99
C ALA A 788 2.63 -66.93 0.59
N MET A 789 2.95 -66.70 -0.68
CA MET A 789 4.33 -66.66 -1.15
C MET A 789 5.13 -65.46 -0.62
N GLU A 790 4.51 -64.30 -0.48
CA GLU A 790 5.14 -63.12 0.11
C GLU A 790 5.44 -63.26 1.60
N LEU A 791 4.54 -63.85 2.37
CA LEU A 791 4.72 -63.99 3.80
C LEU A 791 5.64 -65.17 4.17
N TRP A 792 5.64 -66.23 3.39
CA TRP A 792 6.45 -67.46 3.63
C TRP A 792 7.28 -67.83 2.42
N PRO A 793 8.29 -67.07 2.01
CA PRO A 793 9.05 -67.27 0.77
C PRO A 793 9.88 -68.55 0.74
N HIS A 794 10.09 -69.16 1.91
CA HIS A 794 10.90 -70.39 2.04
C HIS A 794 10.05 -71.62 2.36
N ALA A 795 8.73 -71.56 2.42
CA ALA A 795 7.88 -72.66 2.69
C ALA A 795 7.35 -73.31 1.39
N GLU A 796 7.12 -74.63 1.44
CA GLU A 796 6.39 -75.31 0.36
C GLU A 796 4.97 -74.67 0.19
N PHE A 797 4.49 -74.63 -1.02
CA PHE A 797 3.26 -73.98 -1.40
C PHE A 797 2.04 -74.37 -0.52
N ASN A 798 1.85 -75.73 -0.30
CA ASN A 798 0.74 -76.21 0.55
C ASN A 798 0.94 -75.83 2.01
N ALA A 799 2.16 -75.82 2.52
CA ALA A 799 2.47 -75.37 3.88
C ALA A 799 2.23 -73.85 4.05
N ALA A 800 2.64 -73.06 3.08
CA ALA A 800 2.39 -71.60 3.08
C ALA A 800 0.89 -71.28 3.07
N ARG A 801 0.09 -71.92 2.27
CA ARG A 801 -1.35 -71.84 2.19
C ARG A 801 -2.03 -72.22 3.53
N ASN A 802 -1.68 -73.30 4.19
CA ASN A 802 -2.20 -73.68 5.48
C ASN A 802 -1.81 -72.68 6.58
N ASN A 803 -0.60 -72.18 6.54
CA ASN A 803 -0.14 -71.12 7.44
C ASN A 803 -0.96 -69.83 7.27
N LEU A 804 -1.33 -69.46 6.05
CA LEU A 804 -2.16 -68.30 5.76
C LEU A 804 -3.53 -68.40 6.40
N TYR A 805 -4.22 -69.57 6.27
CA TYR A 805 -5.53 -69.74 6.89
C TYR A 805 -5.48 -69.60 8.42
N SER A 806 -4.49 -70.11 9.08
CA SER A 806 -4.33 -69.96 10.54
C SER A 806 -3.98 -68.50 10.90
N THR A 807 -3.28 -67.79 10.05
CA THR A 807 -2.89 -66.42 10.25
C THR A 807 -4.07 -65.44 10.03
N VAL A 808 -4.92 -65.70 9.05
CA VAL A 808 -6.17 -64.95 8.82
C VAL A 808 -7.12 -65.07 10.02
N SER A 809 -7.22 -66.31 10.59
CA SER A 809 -8.05 -66.51 11.82
C SER A 809 -7.52 -65.68 12.99
N ARG A 810 -6.23 -65.58 13.16
CA ARG A 810 -5.60 -64.75 14.21
C ARG A 810 -5.74 -63.28 13.93
N LEU A 811 -5.60 -62.82 12.68
CA LEU A 811 -5.84 -61.46 12.27
C LEU A 811 -7.29 -61.05 12.63
N ARG A 812 -8.27 -61.84 12.27
CA ARG A 812 -9.67 -61.61 12.66
C ARG A 812 -9.85 -61.53 14.19
N SER A 813 -9.19 -62.39 14.96
CA SER A 813 -9.24 -62.38 16.41
C SER A 813 -8.59 -61.11 16.99
N ALA A 814 -7.49 -60.64 16.40
CA ALA A 814 -6.78 -59.41 16.86
C ALA A 814 -7.57 -58.14 16.56
N LEU A 815 -8.17 -58.03 15.38
CA LEU A 815 -8.99 -56.90 14.97
C LEU A 815 -10.37 -56.91 15.68
N GLY A 816 -10.86 -58.06 16.06
CA GLY A 816 -12.17 -58.22 16.73
C GLY A 816 -13.37 -58.04 15.78
N PRO A 817 -14.59 -58.18 16.30
CA PRO A 817 -15.79 -57.94 15.52
C PRO A 817 -16.08 -56.43 15.36
N THR A 818 -16.77 -56.08 14.29
CA THR A 818 -17.29 -54.74 14.09
C THR A 818 -18.50 -54.48 15.00
N PRO A 819 -18.89 -53.23 15.22
CA PRO A 819 -20.07 -52.89 16.04
C PRO A 819 -21.37 -53.54 15.56
N ASP A 820 -21.51 -53.80 14.27
CA ASP A 820 -22.66 -54.50 13.66
C ASP A 820 -22.41 -56.01 13.47
N GLY A 821 -21.38 -56.59 14.07
CA GLY A 821 -21.05 -58.01 14.03
C GLY A 821 -20.46 -58.50 12.72
N LYS A 822 -20.16 -57.65 11.78
CA LYS A 822 -19.46 -58.01 10.52
C LYS A 822 -17.96 -58.25 10.78
N SER A 823 -17.23 -58.73 9.76
CA SER A 823 -15.78 -58.96 9.84
C SER A 823 -14.99 -57.80 9.28
N CYS A 824 -13.96 -57.33 10.00
CA CYS A 824 -12.97 -56.37 9.48
C CYS A 824 -12.10 -56.94 8.32
N VAL A 825 -12.07 -58.27 8.18
CA VAL A 825 -11.31 -58.98 7.12
C VAL A 825 -12.30 -59.64 6.15
N LEU A 826 -12.31 -59.14 4.94
CA LEU A 826 -13.13 -59.68 3.84
C LEU A 826 -12.41 -60.82 3.15
N ILE A 827 -13.17 -61.87 2.80
CA ILE A 827 -12.69 -62.97 1.98
C ILE A 827 -13.70 -63.22 0.89
N GLN A 828 -13.30 -63.06 -0.38
CA GLN A 828 -14.16 -63.25 -1.54
C GLN A 828 -13.31 -63.81 -2.71
N ASN A 829 -13.83 -64.82 -3.42
CA ASN A 829 -13.23 -65.36 -4.66
C ASN A 829 -11.72 -65.63 -4.56
N GLU A 830 -11.25 -66.37 -3.53
CA GLU A 830 -9.82 -66.66 -3.28
C GLU A 830 -8.98 -65.42 -2.94
N CYS A 831 -9.55 -64.24 -2.76
CA CYS A 831 -8.84 -63.04 -2.37
C CYS A 831 -9.15 -62.63 -0.93
N ILE A 832 -8.24 -61.87 -0.30
CA ILE A 832 -8.35 -61.33 1.07
C ILE A 832 -8.19 -59.82 1.02
N GLY A 833 -8.98 -59.08 1.78
CA GLY A 833 -8.89 -57.63 1.92
C GLY A 833 -9.34 -57.16 3.32
N LEU A 834 -9.13 -55.91 3.61
CA LEU A 834 -9.69 -55.21 4.77
C LEU A 834 -11.01 -54.54 4.41
N ASN A 835 -11.98 -54.55 5.33
CA ASN A 835 -13.23 -53.88 5.18
C ASN A 835 -13.03 -52.35 5.41
N GLY A 836 -13.06 -51.56 4.35
CA GLY A 836 -12.82 -50.11 4.37
C GLY A 836 -13.81 -49.28 5.18
N ASP A 837 -15.02 -49.82 5.45
CA ASP A 837 -16.03 -49.17 6.28
C ASP A 837 -15.57 -49.16 7.75
N TYR A 838 -14.76 -50.08 8.21
CA TYR A 838 -14.37 -50.27 9.61
C TYR A 838 -12.84 -50.19 9.85
N VAL A 839 -12.04 -50.20 8.78
CA VAL A 839 -10.55 -50.16 8.86
C VAL A 839 -10.07 -48.96 8.06
N LYS A 840 -9.57 -47.96 8.75
CA LYS A 840 -8.93 -46.78 8.13
C LYS A 840 -7.40 -46.93 8.19
N THR A 841 -6.70 -46.52 7.13
CA THR A 841 -5.25 -46.53 7.11
C THR A 841 -4.73 -45.16 6.64
N ASP A 842 -3.60 -44.71 7.22
CA ASP A 842 -2.90 -43.50 6.82
C ASP A 842 -2.44 -43.58 5.35
N VAL A 843 -2.03 -44.74 4.88
CA VAL A 843 -1.60 -44.98 3.48
C VAL A 843 -2.74 -44.82 2.49
N ARG A 844 -3.96 -45.25 2.84
CA ARG A 844 -5.14 -45.08 1.98
C ARG A 844 -5.51 -43.60 1.84
N LEU A 845 -5.57 -42.87 2.96
CA LEU A 845 -5.84 -41.46 2.97
C LEU A 845 -4.75 -40.66 2.22
N PHE A 846 -3.48 -41.02 2.44
CA PHE A 846 -2.37 -40.45 1.72
C PHE A 846 -2.47 -40.66 0.19
N ASP A 847 -2.79 -41.90 -0.24
CA ASP A 847 -2.94 -42.20 -1.67
C ASP A 847 -4.14 -41.46 -2.31
N GLN A 848 -5.24 -41.31 -1.59
CA GLN A 848 -6.39 -40.56 -2.03
C GLN A 848 -6.02 -39.09 -2.23
N LEU A 849 -5.45 -38.43 -1.21
CA LEU A 849 -5.01 -37.04 -1.29
C LEU A 849 -3.93 -36.82 -2.36
N SER A 850 -2.96 -37.76 -2.47
CA SER A 850 -1.93 -37.68 -3.51
C SER A 850 -2.52 -37.75 -4.92
N ARG A 851 -3.53 -38.60 -5.17
CA ARG A 851 -4.24 -38.66 -6.45
C ARG A 851 -4.98 -37.38 -6.74
N GLU A 852 -5.59 -36.75 -5.76
CA GLU A 852 -6.27 -35.47 -5.90
C GLU A 852 -5.28 -34.36 -6.26
N ILE A 853 -4.18 -34.26 -5.50
CA ILE A 853 -3.12 -33.28 -5.72
C ILE A 853 -2.47 -33.47 -7.10
N LEU A 854 -2.05 -34.70 -7.45
CA LEU A 854 -1.27 -34.97 -8.66
C LEU A 854 -2.14 -35.16 -9.92
N GLY A 855 -3.41 -35.55 -9.76
CA GLY A 855 -4.33 -35.87 -10.84
C GLY A 855 -4.89 -34.68 -11.60
N ASN A 856 -4.52 -33.45 -11.28
CA ASN A 856 -4.93 -32.20 -11.95
C ASN A 856 -6.46 -32.01 -12.10
N ARG A 857 -7.27 -32.60 -11.22
CA ARG A 857 -8.73 -32.41 -11.23
C ARG A 857 -9.06 -30.95 -10.88
N MET A 858 -10.06 -30.40 -11.54
CA MET A 858 -10.41 -28.95 -11.61
C MET A 858 -10.75 -28.25 -10.27
N GLY A 859 -10.51 -28.87 -9.12
CA GLY A 859 -10.83 -28.32 -7.80
C GLY A 859 -9.63 -27.87 -6.93
N ALA A 860 -8.45 -28.46 -7.13
CA ALA A 860 -7.31 -28.20 -6.25
C ALA A 860 -6.39 -27.12 -6.86
N ARG A 861 -6.64 -25.84 -6.55
CA ARG A 861 -5.80 -24.71 -6.96
C ARG A 861 -5.61 -23.75 -5.76
N GLY A 862 -4.57 -22.93 -5.86
CA GLY A 862 -4.31 -21.89 -4.88
C GLY A 862 -4.23 -22.39 -3.43
N PRO A 863 -4.80 -21.69 -2.46
CA PRO A 863 -4.72 -22.01 -1.04
C PRO A 863 -5.26 -23.39 -0.68
N HIS A 864 -6.26 -23.89 -1.40
CA HIS A 864 -6.80 -25.23 -1.17
C HIS A 864 -5.80 -26.32 -1.52
N LEU A 865 -5.03 -26.15 -2.59
CA LEU A 865 -3.96 -27.08 -2.96
C LEU A 865 -2.85 -27.12 -1.89
N VAL A 866 -2.47 -25.97 -1.35
CA VAL A 866 -1.51 -25.87 -0.24
C VAL A 866 -2.03 -26.63 0.98
N GLU A 867 -3.31 -26.47 1.34
CA GLU A 867 -3.95 -27.19 2.45
C GLU A 867 -3.88 -28.72 2.27
N LEU A 868 -4.17 -29.22 1.07
CA LEU A 868 -4.07 -30.65 0.76
C LEU A 868 -2.61 -31.16 0.90
N CYS A 869 -1.64 -30.38 0.44
CA CYS A 869 -0.22 -30.75 0.55
C CYS A 869 0.26 -30.74 2.00
N LEU A 870 -0.22 -29.80 2.84
CA LEU A 870 0.06 -29.81 4.27
C LEU A 870 -0.59 -31.00 4.98
N LYS A 871 -1.80 -31.46 4.56
CA LYS A 871 -2.40 -32.71 5.04
C LYS A 871 -1.53 -33.91 4.71
N VAL A 872 -1.03 -33.99 3.48
CA VAL A 872 -0.11 -35.05 3.06
C VAL A 872 1.18 -35.03 3.88
N GLU A 873 1.71 -33.85 4.18
CA GLU A 873 2.91 -33.69 5.02
C GLU A 873 2.68 -34.21 6.45
N GLN A 874 1.54 -33.90 7.05
CA GLN A 874 1.20 -34.35 8.40
C GLN A 874 0.99 -35.87 8.48
N LEU A 875 0.44 -36.50 7.43
CA LEU A 875 0.24 -37.93 7.37
C LEU A 875 1.55 -38.68 7.23
N TYR A 876 2.52 -38.12 6.49
CA TYR A 876 3.78 -38.79 6.19
C TYR A 876 4.80 -38.57 7.33
N THR A 877 4.62 -39.27 8.44
CA THR A 877 5.49 -39.14 9.63
C THR A 877 6.89 -39.75 9.43
N GLY A 878 7.12 -40.47 8.33
CA GLY A 878 8.39 -41.09 7.96
C GLY A 878 8.22 -42.11 6.83
N PRO A 879 9.30 -42.74 6.38
CA PRO A 879 9.23 -43.76 5.33
C PRO A 879 8.28 -44.90 5.71
N LEU A 880 7.61 -45.46 4.70
CA LEU A 880 6.72 -46.60 4.90
C LEU A 880 7.43 -47.75 5.63
N TYR A 881 6.78 -48.27 6.66
CA TYR A 881 7.33 -49.42 7.42
C TYR A 881 7.52 -50.63 6.53
N VAL A 882 8.64 -51.33 6.69
CA VAL A 882 8.95 -52.60 5.99
C VAL A 882 9.10 -53.68 7.03
N PRO A 883 8.19 -54.69 7.07
CA PRO A 883 8.24 -55.75 8.06
C PRO A 883 9.45 -56.70 7.83
N THR A 884 9.92 -57.27 8.92
CA THR A 884 11.01 -58.25 8.90
C THR A 884 10.47 -59.68 8.81
N GLY A 885 11.23 -60.61 8.14
CA GLY A 885 10.91 -62.03 8.07
C GLY A 885 9.86 -62.43 7.03
N CYS A 886 9.53 -61.56 6.08
CA CYS A 886 8.75 -61.82 4.86
C CYS A 886 9.58 -61.42 3.64
N ASN A 887 9.04 -61.64 2.44
CA ASN A 887 9.67 -61.08 1.23
C ASN A 887 9.53 -59.52 1.23
N PRO A 888 10.61 -58.77 1.32
CA PRO A 888 10.52 -57.32 1.45
C PRO A 888 10.22 -56.60 0.12
N THR A 889 10.31 -57.29 -1.01
CA THR A 889 10.27 -56.66 -2.35
C THR A 889 9.03 -55.77 -2.56
N PHE A 890 7.85 -56.31 -2.19
CA PHE A 890 6.60 -55.53 -2.30
C PHE A 890 6.63 -54.29 -1.42
N PHE A 891 6.97 -54.42 -0.15
CA PHE A 891 6.99 -53.32 0.81
C PHE A 891 8.05 -52.27 0.43
N THR A 892 9.22 -52.69 -0.01
CA THR A 892 10.28 -51.76 -0.47
C THR A 892 9.84 -51.01 -1.70
N ARG A 893 9.21 -51.69 -2.69
CA ARG A 893 8.63 -51.01 -3.87
C ARG A 893 7.56 -50.01 -3.46
N MET A 894 6.65 -50.34 -2.55
CA MET A 894 5.63 -49.45 -2.06
C MET A 894 6.22 -48.24 -1.32
N ARG A 895 7.26 -48.44 -0.51
CA ARG A 895 8.01 -47.38 0.15
C ARG A 895 8.53 -46.37 -0.87
N HIS A 896 9.17 -46.78 -1.93
CA HIS A 896 9.68 -45.87 -2.98
C HIS A 896 8.54 -45.14 -3.71
N ILE A 897 7.45 -45.86 -4.02
CA ILE A 897 6.29 -45.24 -4.66
C ILE A 897 5.68 -44.11 -3.76
N MET A 898 5.52 -44.38 -2.47
CA MET A 898 4.94 -43.42 -1.53
C MET A 898 5.89 -42.27 -1.29
N GLN A 899 7.19 -42.51 -1.18
CA GLN A 899 8.21 -41.49 -1.05
C GLN A 899 8.23 -40.57 -2.29
N SER A 900 8.19 -41.13 -3.50
CA SER A 900 8.13 -40.32 -4.71
C SER A 900 6.87 -39.48 -4.79
N LYS A 901 5.69 -40.03 -4.51
CA LYS A 901 4.44 -39.31 -4.45
C LYS A 901 4.46 -38.17 -3.42
N TYR A 902 5.05 -38.43 -2.25
CA TYR A 902 5.22 -37.45 -1.20
C TYR A 902 6.03 -36.26 -1.70
N ILE A 903 7.18 -36.47 -2.30
CA ILE A 903 8.06 -35.43 -2.82
C ILE A 903 7.36 -34.64 -3.93
N ASP A 904 6.65 -35.35 -4.85
CA ASP A 904 5.88 -34.69 -5.91
C ASP A 904 4.77 -33.78 -5.35
N CYS A 905 4.11 -34.21 -4.27
CA CYS A 905 3.13 -33.38 -3.56
C CYS A 905 3.80 -32.16 -2.90
N MET A 906 4.97 -32.32 -2.27
CA MET A 906 5.71 -31.21 -1.67
C MET A 906 6.14 -30.16 -2.70
N ILE A 907 6.68 -30.61 -3.85
CA ILE A 907 7.05 -29.71 -4.97
C ILE A 907 5.83 -28.95 -5.47
N ARG A 908 4.70 -29.65 -5.66
CA ARG A 908 3.48 -29.01 -6.17
C ARG A 908 2.89 -28.01 -5.20
N GLY A 909 2.84 -28.37 -3.91
CA GLY A 909 2.37 -27.49 -2.84
C GLY A 909 3.27 -26.26 -2.65
N ALA A 910 4.58 -26.44 -2.70
CA ALA A 910 5.53 -25.34 -2.59
C ALA A 910 5.44 -24.35 -3.77
N ASN A 911 5.23 -24.86 -5.00
CA ASN A 911 5.01 -23.99 -6.15
C ASN A 911 3.68 -23.22 -6.03
N ALA A 912 2.59 -23.89 -5.61
CA ALA A 912 1.32 -23.24 -5.37
C ALA A 912 1.43 -22.17 -4.26
N ALA A 913 2.11 -22.47 -3.16
CA ALA A 913 2.35 -21.52 -2.09
C ALA A 913 3.18 -20.30 -2.56
N LEU A 914 4.15 -20.50 -3.47
CA LEU A 914 4.88 -19.39 -4.10
C LEU A 914 3.99 -18.52 -4.98
N GLU A 915 3.07 -19.11 -5.74
CA GLU A 915 2.10 -18.37 -6.56
C GLU A 915 1.18 -17.51 -5.70
N GLU A 916 0.78 -18.03 -4.53
CA GLU A 916 -0.04 -17.34 -3.53
C GLU A 916 0.78 -16.42 -2.60
N ASN A 917 2.08 -16.26 -2.83
CA ASN A 917 3.00 -15.50 -1.97
C ASN A 917 3.12 -16.03 -0.51
N ASP A 918 2.64 -17.23 -0.23
CA ASP A 918 2.78 -17.88 1.07
C ASP A 918 4.16 -18.52 1.21
N LEU A 919 5.17 -17.69 1.52
CA LEU A 919 6.56 -18.16 1.62
C LEU A 919 6.79 -19.15 2.77
N GLN A 920 6.01 -19.05 3.85
CA GLN A 920 6.19 -19.91 5.01
C GLN A 920 5.76 -21.36 4.70
N SER A 921 4.58 -21.51 4.09
CA SER A 921 4.16 -22.84 3.62
C SER A 921 5.12 -23.37 2.55
N ALA A 922 5.58 -22.50 1.63
CA ALA A 922 6.53 -22.90 0.61
C ALA A 922 7.86 -23.42 1.21
N ILE A 923 8.44 -22.66 2.18
CA ILE A 923 9.66 -23.06 2.89
C ILE A 923 9.44 -24.37 3.64
N TRP A 924 8.33 -24.50 4.39
CA TRP A 924 8.02 -25.68 5.15
C TRP A 924 7.94 -26.93 4.26
N LEU A 925 7.21 -26.83 3.14
CA LEU A 925 7.03 -27.95 2.22
C LEU A 925 8.35 -28.36 1.54
N VAL A 926 9.21 -27.40 1.14
CA VAL A 926 10.52 -27.78 0.56
C VAL A 926 11.47 -28.35 1.60
N GLU A 927 11.48 -27.84 2.83
CA GLU A 927 12.30 -28.39 3.90
C GLU A 927 11.83 -29.82 4.29
N SER A 928 10.51 -30.05 4.31
CA SER A 928 9.93 -31.37 4.55
C SER A 928 10.25 -32.35 3.42
N GLY A 929 10.22 -31.93 2.16
CA GLY A 929 10.64 -32.74 1.02
C GLY A 929 12.13 -33.05 1.04
N LEU A 930 13.00 -32.08 1.28
CA LEU A 930 14.46 -32.26 1.36
C LEU A 930 14.89 -33.19 2.50
N ARG A 931 14.16 -33.21 3.63
CA ARG A 931 14.44 -34.17 4.73
C ARG A 931 14.26 -35.62 4.31
N GLN A 932 13.40 -35.89 3.33
CA GLN A 932 13.14 -37.27 2.87
C GLN A 932 14.02 -37.69 1.70
N GLU A 933 14.41 -36.73 0.84
CA GLU A 933 15.21 -37.04 -0.35
C GLU A 933 16.00 -35.80 -0.80
N THR A 934 17.31 -35.84 -0.66
CA THR A 934 18.21 -34.75 -1.03
C THR A 934 18.79 -34.86 -2.43
N ALA A 935 18.61 -36.03 -3.08
CA ALA A 935 19.21 -36.29 -4.38
C ALA A 935 18.37 -35.83 -5.58
N ARG A 936 17.06 -35.70 -5.44
CA ARG A 936 16.17 -35.32 -6.54
C ARG A 936 16.37 -33.85 -6.94
N GLU A 937 16.86 -33.62 -8.17
CA GLU A 937 17.20 -32.32 -8.69
C GLU A 937 15.98 -31.39 -8.84
N ASP A 938 14.81 -31.94 -9.15
CA ASP A 938 13.56 -31.16 -9.24
C ASP A 938 13.15 -30.58 -7.88
N MET A 939 13.34 -31.34 -6.79
CA MET A 939 13.14 -30.88 -5.42
C MET A 939 14.16 -29.79 -5.05
N VAL A 940 15.43 -29.98 -5.40
CA VAL A 940 16.50 -29.00 -5.18
C VAL A 940 16.21 -27.70 -5.95
N ARG A 941 15.77 -27.79 -7.21
CA ARG A 941 15.36 -26.62 -7.99
C ARG A 941 14.17 -25.91 -7.37
N CYS A 942 13.19 -26.64 -6.87
CA CYS A 942 12.04 -26.06 -6.19
C CYS A 942 12.50 -25.30 -4.94
N ALA A 943 13.33 -25.91 -4.11
CA ALA A 943 13.86 -25.30 -2.89
C ALA A 943 14.70 -24.05 -3.18
N MET A 944 15.57 -24.07 -4.20
CA MET A 944 16.32 -22.90 -4.63
C MET A 944 15.41 -21.75 -5.06
N ARG A 945 14.30 -22.00 -5.76
CA ARG A 945 13.31 -20.98 -6.12
C ARG A 945 12.64 -20.39 -4.89
N VAL A 946 12.25 -21.23 -3.95
CA VAL A 946 11.62 -20.82 -2.70
C VAL A 946 12.58 -19.97 -1.86
N TYR A 947 13.80 -20.42 -1.63
CA TYR A 947 14.81 -19.65 -0.89
C TYR A 947 15.20 -18.37 -1.61
N GLY A 948 15.25 -18.39 -2.95
CA GLY A 948 15.49 -17.21 -3.77
C GLY A 948 14.39 -16.16 -3.62
N ALA A 949 13.12 -16.58 -3.65
CA ALA A 949 11.96 -15.72 -3.42
C ALA A 949 11.94 -15.16 -1.99
N ALA A 950 12.32 -15.98 -1.00
CA ALA A 950 12.45 -15.57 0.40
C ALA A 950 13.68 -14.68 0.68
N GLY A 951 14.55 -14.43 -0.30
CA GLY A 951 15.78 -13.66 -0.11
C GLY A 951 16.90 -14.41 0.67
N ARG A 952 16.73 -15.70 0.96
CA ARG A 952 17.64 -16.56 1.73
C ARG A 952 18.80 -17.06 0.86
N ARG A 953 19.61 -16.12 0.36
CA ARG A 953 20.70 -16.43 -0.59
C ARG A 953 21.74 -17.40 -0.04
N ARG A 954 22.02 -17.32 1.25
CA ARG A 954 22.97 -18.23 1.90
C ARG A 954 22.50 -19.66 1.77
N ASP A 955 21.22 -19.91 1.99
CA ASP A 955 20.63 -21.23 1.94
C ASP A 955 20.63 -21.80 0.51
N VAL A 956 20.45 -20.93 -0.51
CA VAL A 956 20.60 -21.34 -1.93
C VAL A 956 22.03 -21.85 -2.21
N VAL A 957 23.05 -21.14 -1.72
CA VAL A 957 24.46 -21.52 -1.91
C VAL A 957 24.78 -22.80 -1.17
N GLU A 958 24.32 -22.93 0.07
CA GLU A 958 24.55 -24.11 0.91
C GLU A 958 23.85 -25.35 0.34
N LEU A 959 22.59 -25.22 -0.08
CA LEU A 959 21.84 -26.30 -0.71
C LEU A 959 22.51 -26.79 -2.00
N TYR A 960 22.89 -25.85 -2.88
CA TYR A 960 23.54 -26.21 -4.13
C TYR A 960 24.90 -26.88 -3.89
N SER A 961 25.70 -26.37 -2.94
CA SER A 961 27.01 -26.95 -2.57
C SER A 961 26.85 -28.35 -1.99
N SER A 962 25.88 -28.56 -1.09
CA SER A 962 25.55 -29.87 -0.52
C SER A 962 25.11 -30.87 -1.59
N HIS A 963 24.25 -30.42 -2.52
CA HIS A 963 23.78 -31.22 -3.63
C HIS A 963 24.91 -31.61 -4.58
N MET A 964 25.81 -30.66 -4.90
CA MET A 964 27.03 -30.96 -5.70
C MET A 964 27.93 -31.95 -5.04
N HIS A 965 28.11 -31.88 -3.73
CA HIS A 965 28.92 -32.85 -2.98
C HIS A 965 28.30 -34.25 -3.03
N HIS A 966 26.99 -34.35 -2.79
CA HIS A 966 26.24 -35.61 -2.90
C HIS A 966 26.32 -36.25 -4.29
N LEU A 967 26.13 -35.46 -5.35
CA LEU A 967 26.24 -35.99 -6.73
C LEU A 967 27.65 -36.52 -7.05
N ARG A 968 28.70 -35.86 -6.58
CA ARG A 968 30.08 -36.30 -6.80
C ARG A 968 30.43 -37.60 -6.06
N GLU A 969 30.00 -37.71 -4.80
CA GLU A 969 30.37 -38.85 -3.96
C GLU A 969 29.52 -40.08 -4.21
N GLN A 970 28.22 -39.92 -4.43
CA GLN A 970 27.31 -41.07 -4.50
C GLN A 970 26.94 -41.49 -5.93
N VAL A 971 26.89 -40.55 -6.86
CA VAL A 971 26.41 -40.85 -8.23
C VAL A 971 27.50 -40.65 -9.29
N GLN A 972 28.67 -40.11 -8.93
CA GLN A 972 29.74 -39.71 -9.87
C GLN A 972 29.22 -38.82 -11.00
N GLY A 973 28.17 -38.00 -10.71
CA GLY A 973 27.45 -37.16 -11.65
C GLY A 973 27.76 -35.68 -11.54
N VAL A 974 27.23 -34.94 -12.49
CA VAL A 974 27.18 -33.47 -12.47
C VAL A 974 25.72 -33.02 -12.46
N PRO A 975 25.40 -31.86 -11.88
CA PRO A 975 24.00 -31.38 -11.84
C PRO A 975 23.48 -31.12 -13.24
N GLU A 976 22.18 -31.31 -13.42
CA GLU A 976 21.47 -30.96 -14.65
C GLU A 976 21.73 -29.50 -15.07
N PRO A 977 21.80 -29.23 -16.39
CA PRO A 977 22.03 -27.87 -16.87
C PRO A 977 21.01 -26.86 -16.36
N GLU A 978 19.78 -27.30 -16.09
CA GLU A 978 18.70 -26.45 -15.55
C GLU A 978 18.96 -26.02 -14.09
N THR A 979 19.46 -26.96 -13.26
CA THR A 979 19.82 -26.73 -11.86
C THR A 979 20.96 -25.72 -11.76
N ARG A 980 21.97 -25.87 -12.61
CA ARG A 980 23.12 -24.96 -12.69
C ARG A 980 22.69 -23.55 -13.14
N ARG A 981 21.91 -23.45 -14.21
CA ARG A 981 21.43 -22.16 -14.72
C ARG A 981 20.54 -21.44 -13.69
N LEU A 982 19.75 -22.17 -12.94
CA LEU A 982 18.94 -21.60 -11.88
C LEU A 982 19.82 -21.02 -10.76
N TYR A 983 20.83 -21.79 -10.32
CA TYR A 983 21.81 -21.32 -9.33
C TYR A 983 22.53 -20.03 -9.78
N GLU A 984 23.08 -20.04 -11.00
CA GLU A 984 23.76 -18.88 -11.58
C GLU A 984 22.83 -17.66 -11.61
N ARG A 985 21.57 -17.82 -11.99
CA ARG A 985 20.56 -16.75 -12.02
C ARG A 985 20.27 -16.18 -10.64
N LEU A 986 20.09 -17.02 -9.63
CA LEU A 986 19.74 -16.61 -8.27
C LEU A 986 20.92 -15.97 -7.52
N VAL A 987 22.15 -16.41 -7.82
CA VAL A 987 23.36 -15.96 -7.14
C VAL A 987 24.08 -14.87 -7.93
N GLU A 988 24.22 -14.98 -9.27
CA GLU A 988 24.99 -14.08 -10.14
C GLU A 988 24.13 -13.04 -10.85
N GLY A 989 22.86 -13.28 -11.10
CA GLY A 989 21.96 -12.38 -11.82
C GLY A 989 21.79 -11.02 -11.17
N ARG A 990 22.00 -10.90 -9.85
CA ARG A 990 22.12 -9.61 -9.15
C ARG A 990 23.52 -9.00 -9.21
N LEU A 991 24.57 -9.80 -9.32
CA LEU A 991 25.94 -9.27 -9.54
C LEU A 991 26.06 -8.59 -10.89
N LYS A 992 25.44 -9.11 -11.95
CA LYS A 992 25.37 -8.44 -13.26
C LYS A 992 24.51 -7.17 -13.21
N ARG A 993 23.39 -7.14 -12.48
CA ARG A 993 22.64 -5.89 -12.25
C ARG A 993 23.43 -4.87 -11.44
N VAL A 994 24.12 -5.28 -10.39
CA VAL A 994 24.98 -4.39 -9.58
C VAL A 994 26.25 -3.95 -10.34
N LEU A 995 26.71 -4.73 -11.35
CA LEU A 995 27.85 -4.37 -12.21
C LEU A 995 27.44 -3.61 -13.48
N VAL A 996 26.15 -3.63 -13.86
CA VAL A 996 25.60 -2.84 -14.98
C VAL A 996 24.96 -1.54 -14.48
N GLU A 997 24.62 -1.47 -13.20
CA GLU A 997 24.21 -0.24 -12.49
C GLU A 997 25.42 0.46 -11.82
N ARG A 998 26.65 0.04 -12.15
CA ARG A 998 27.90 0.73 -11.78
C ARG A 998 28.38 1.56 -12.95
#